data_90dbe97c55c291c77859a0dd5a2f3e19
#
_entry.id   90dbe97c55c291c77859a0dd5a2f3e19
#
_cell.length_a   1.000
_cell.length_b   1.000
_cell.length_c   1.000
_cell.angle_alpha   90.00
_cell.angle_beta   90.00
_cell.angle_gamma   90.00
#
_symmetry.space_group_name_H-M   'P 1'
#
loop_
_entity.id
_entity.type
_entity.pdbx_description
1 polymer ?
#
loop_
_entity_poly.entity_id
_entity_poly.type
_entity_poly.pdbx_seq_one_letter_code
_entity_poly.pdbx_strand_id
1 'polypeptide(L)'
;MLAVAALLVIPAIVVDPKVSAAAPRQMEALTRGVVAVKVSGGVFVSWRLLGGEAANTGFNVYRNGTKVNSSVITTSTNLLDASGSSSSTYYVRAVVNGVERPASNTVSVWANNYKDIPLDKPAGGTTPSGESYTYSANDASVADLDGDGEYEIVLKWDPSNSKDNSQSGYTGNVIFDAYKMNGQKLWRINMGKNIRAGAHYSQFLVYDFDGDGKGEVVIKTADGTVDGIGQVIGSSTADYRNSSGYVLSGPEYLTVFSGQTGAALATTNYVPARGTVSSWGDSYGNRVDRFLAGVAYLDGVRPSIVMSRGYYTRTVIAAFDFRNGSLTSRWTFDTNTSGNSAYAGQGNHSLSVADVDNDGKDEIIFGAMTVDDNGQKLYNTNMGHGDAMHVSDLNPNRAGFEVFKVNEDTSKPYGAQVHDAATGQILWGVYTGTDTGRGMAADIDPRYPGAEVWAGSGVGLRTITGQLISSTPPSSQNFGIWWDGDLLRELLDHVWSGSAGVGVGKIEKWNYNTGAVSRLLTATGTYSNNSTKGTPSLQADLIGDWREEVLWRTEDSTKLRLYTTTDVTAYRLYTLMHDAVYRLAVAWQNVAYNQPPHTSYFLGDGMSTPPAPSMYTTLPQASFTEVGTANALLAEQAALEEAAAAPEQEPAPQTGLETDPQPEPETTPAPEQLPDNSVPTGPVDPSAAAQAAPGAAMRALLGQAAPIL
;
A
#
# COMPACT_ATOMS: atom_id res chain seq x y z
N MET A 1 -50.69 13.41 59.08
CA MET A 1 -50.17 12.20 58.41
C MET A 1 -49.45 12.60 57.15
N LEU A 2 -48.17 12.69 57.20
CA LEU A 2 -47.29 12.90 55.97
C LEU A 2 -46.96 11.55 55.38
N ALA A 3 -47.30 11.36 54.10
CA ALA A 3 -46.93 10.20 53.35
C ALA A 3 -45.54 10.49 52.72
N VAL A 4 -44.53 9.70 53.09
CA VAL A 4 -43.19 9.72 52.48
C VAL A 4 -43.23 8.75 51.29
N ALA A 5 -43.09 9.29 50.08
CA ALA A 5 -42.93 8.49 48.87
C ALA A 5 -41.45 8.11 48.74
N ALA A 6 -41.11 6.83 48.85
CA ALA A 6 -39.79 6.32 48.56
C ALA A 6 -39.58 6.15 47.05
N LEU A 7 -38.65 6.92 46.47
CA LEU A 7 -38.19 6.75 45.09
C LEU A 7 -37.27 5.52 45.02
N LEU A 8 -37.71 4.45 44.34
CA LEU A 8 -36.85 3.34 43.96
C LEU A 8 -35.95 3.78 42.79
N VAL A 9 -34.66 3.98 43.05
CA VAL A 9 -33.66 4.12 42.00
C VAL A 9 -33.27 2.71 41.55
N ILE A 10 -33.74 2.34 40.36
CA ILE A 10 -33.28 1.11 39.67
C ILE A 10 -31.93 1.46 39.04
N PRO A 11 -30.82 0.77 39.37
CA PRO A 11 -29.57 0.99 38.65
C PRO A 11 -29.75 0.52 37.20
N ALA A 12 -29.47 1.41 36.24
CA ALA A 12 -29.35 1.04 34.84
C ALA A 12 -28.16 0.10 34.71
N ILE A 13 -28.41 -1.14 34.31
CA ILE A 13 -27.36 -2.06 33.89
C ILE A 13 -26.82 -1.48 32.60
N VAL A 14 -25.64 -0.85 32.66
CA VAL A 14 -24.83 -0.56 31.47
C VAL A 14 -24.38 -1.92 30.98
N VAL A 15 -25.02 -2.44 29.94
CA VAL A 15 -24.49 -3.58 29.18
C VAL A 15 -23.37 -2.99 28.36
N ASP A 16 -22.12 -3.25 28.77
CA ASP A 16 -20.98 -3.01 27.88
C ASP A 16 -21.29 -3.72 26.54
N PRO A 17 -21.26 -3.03 25.41
CA PRO A 17 -21.32 -3.72 24.14
C PRO A 17 -20.12 -4.66 24.12
N LYS A 18 -20.38 -5.97 24.08
CA LYS A 18 -19.32 -6.94 23.79
C LYS A 18 -18.73 -6.51 22.45
N VAL A 19 -17.50 -6.00 22.46
CA VAL A 19 -16.71 -5.87 21.25
C VAL A 19 -16.65 -7.29 20.68
N SER A 20 -17.34 -7.54 19.60
CA SER A 20 -17.25 -8.79 18.87
C SER A 20 -15.80 -8.89 18.43
N ALA A 21 -15.14 -10.02 18.71
CA ALA A 21 -13.81 -10.23 18.15
C ALA A 21 -13.93 -10.11 16.63
N ALA A 22 -13.08 -9.28 16.01
CA ALA A 22 -13.06 -9.13 14.56
C ALA A 22 -12.88 -10.50 13.90
N ALA A 23 -13.59 -10.74 12.79
CA ALA A 23 -13.46 -11.98 12.04
C ALA A 23 -12.02 -12.16 11.55
N PRO A 24 -11.52 -13.41 11.44
CA PRO A 24 -10.20 -13.64 10.88
C PRO A 24 -10.11 -13.13 9.44
N ARG A 25 -9.03 -12.43 9.11
CA ARG A 25 -8.78 -11.88 7.77
C ARG A 25 -8.06 -12.89 6.88
N GLN A 26 -8.39 -12.91 5.61
CA GLN A 26 -7.69 -13.69 4.59
C GLN A 26 -6.24 -13.17 4.42
N MET A 27 -5.26 -14.05 4.57
CA MET A 27 -3.84 -13.72 4.42
C MET A 27 -3.12 -14.80 3.62
N GLU A 28 -1.94 -14.48 3.10
CA GLU A 28 -1.11 -15.39 2.32
C GLU A 28 -0.54 -16.54 3.16
N ALA A 29 -0.44 -17.72 2.58
CA ALA A 29 0.15 -18.91 3.20
C ALA A 29 1.67 -18.92 2.99
N LEU A 30 2.41 -18.21 3.83
CA LEU A 30 3.86 -18.04 3.66
C LEU A 30 4.66 -19.25 4.10
N THR A 31 5.80 -19.50 3.42
CA THR A 31 6.85 -20.42 3.89
C THR A 31 7.59 -19.85 5.11
N ARG A 32 8.49 -20.65 5.68
CA ARG A 32 9.34 -20.23 6.82
C ARG A 32 10.28 -19.06 6.49
N GLY A 33 10.51 -18.75 5.23
CA GLY A 33 11.34 -17.62 4.80
C GLY A 33 12.78 -17.69 5.31
N VAL A 34 13.36 -18.88 5.48
CA VAL A 34 14.71 -19.05 6.04
C VAL A 34 15.73 -18.32 5.19
N VAL A 35 16.58 -17.53 5.83
CA VAL A 35 17.76 -16.92 5.22
C VAL A 35 19.01 -17.24 6.04
N ALA A 36 20.14 -17.46 5.38
CA ALA A 36 21.42 -17.72 6.01
C ALA A 36 22.49 -16.82 5.37
N VAL A 37 23.20 -16.05 6.17
CA VAL A 37 24.18 -15.04 5.70
C VAL A 37 25.52 -15.27 6.38
N LYS A 38 26.62 -15.25 5.58
CA LYS A 38 27.98 -15.32 6.12
C LYS A 38 28.34 -14.02 6.83
N VAL A 39 28.75 -14.13 8.09
CA VAL A 39 29.25 -13.04 8.92
C VAL A 39 30.60 -13.36 9.50
N SER A 40 31.29 -12.38 10.11
CA SER A 40 32.62 -12.59 10.71
C SER A 40 32.65 -13.67 11.80
N GLY A 41 31.54 -13.80 12.55
CA GLY A 41 31.40 -14.78 13.63
C GLY A 41 30.87 -16.15 13.24
N GLY A 42 30.60 -16.42 11.96
CA GLY A 42 29.96 -17.68 11.53
C GLY A 42 28.95 -17.50 10.41
N VAL A 43 27.76 -18.05 10.60
CA VAL A 43 26.59 -17.84 9.73
C VAL A 43 25.41 -17.38 10.59
N PHE A 44 24.86 -16.24 10.25
CA PHE A 44 23.61 -15.76 10.81
C PHE A 44 22.47 -16.44 10.06
N VAL A 45 21.50 -17.01 10.78
CA VAL A 45 20.31 -17.68 10.24
C VAL A 45 19.09 -17.07 10.89
N SER A 46 18.10 -16.66 10.09
CA SER A 46 16.81 -16.15 10.58
C SER A 46 15.64 -16.76 9.83
N TRP A 47 14.44 -16.71 10.42
CA TRP A 47 13.23 -17.34 9.90
C TRP A 47 11.98 -16.71 10.49
N ARG A 48 10.81 -16.85 9.83
CA ARG A 48 9.53 -16.33 10.29
C ARG A 48 8.93 -17.13 11.45
N LEU A 49 8.28 -16.44 12.38
CA LEU A 49 7.18 -16.96 13.18
C LEU A 49 5.89 -16.61 12.43
N LEU A 50 5.13 -17.61 11.99
CA LEU A 50 3.94 -17.41 11.17
C LEU A 50 2.72 -17.06 12.04
N GLY A 51 1.84 -16.19 11.54
CA GLY A 51 0.67 -15.70 12.30
C GLY A 51 -0.32 -16.78 12.75
N GLY A 52 -0.40 -17.90 12.00
CA GLY A 52 -1.21 -19.05 12.40
C GLY A 52 -0.57 -19.98 13.45
N GLU A 53 0.66 -19.69 13.90
CA GLU A 53 1.36 -20.51 14.89
C GLU A 53 1.10 -20.00 16.31
N ALA A 54 1.09 -20.94 17.26
CA ALA A 54 1.02 -20.58 18.67
C ALA A 54 2.27 -19.79 19.10
N ALA A 55 2.08 -18.78 19.95
CA ALA A 55 3.16 -17.92 20.43
C ALA A 55 4.32 -18.69 21.12
N ASN A 56 4.08 -19.87 21.61
CA ASN A 56 5.09 -20.73 22.25
C ASN A 56 5.73 -21.77 21.29
N THR A 57 5.47 -21.70 19.98
CA THR A 57 6.12 -22.56 18.99
C THR A 57 7.63 -22.42 19.08
N GLY A 58 8.35 -23.52 19.32
CA GLY A 58 9.81 -23.53 19.37
C GLY A 58 10.43 -23.86 18.01
N PHE A 59 11.77 -23.76 17.93
CA PHE A 59 12.48 -24.03 16.68
C PHE A 59 13.76 -24.83 16.89
N ASN A 60 14.05 -25.73 15.96
CA ASN A 60 15.35 -26.38 15.82
C ASN A 60 15.93 -26.01 14.47
N VAL A 61 17.20 -25.57 14.47
CA VAL A 61 17.98 -25.21 13.28
C VAL A 61 18.92 -26.34 12.91
N TYR A 62 18.99 -26.65 11.64
CA TYR A 62 19.83 -27.71 11.10
C TYR A 62 20.82 -27.16 10.09
N ARG A 63 22.10 -27.54 10.25
CA ARG A 63 23.19 -27.32 9.28
C ARG A 63 23.60 -28.63 8.66
N ASN A 64 23.54 -28.73 7.33
CA ASN A 64 23.93 -29.94 6.57
C ASN A 64 23.25 -31.22 7.14
N GLY A 65 22.00 -31.12 7.56
CA GLY A 65 21.23 -32.22 8.14
C GLY A 65 21.47 -32.48 9.65
N THR A 66 22.41 -31.76 10.31
CA THR A 66 22.71 -31.91 11.72
C THR A 66 22.14 -30.74 12.51
N LYS A 67 21.38 -31.02 13.59
CA LYS A 67 20.87 -30.00 14.50
C LYS A 67 21.99 -29.24 15.18
N VAL A 68 21.95 -27.88 15.16
CA VAL A 68 22.99 -27.02 15.70
C VAL A 68 22.67 -26.45 17.08
N ASN A 69 21.40 -26.25 17.43
CA ASN A 69 21.02 -25.80 18.77
C ASN A 69 20.85 -26.96 19.74
N SER A 70 21.40 -26.81 20.95
CA SER A 70 21.32 -27.84 22.01
C SER A 70 19.93 -27.93 22.64
N SER A 71 19.24 -26.80 22.79
CA SER A 71 17.88 -26.69 23.31
C SER A 71 16.98 -26.05 22.28
N VAL A 72 15.68 -26.37 22.30
CA VAL A 72 14.69 -25.73 21.43
C VAL A 72 14.72 -24.20 21.64
N ILE A 73 14.81 -23.46 20.55
CA ILE A 73 14.81 -21.99 20.56
C ILE A 73 13.38 -21.50 20.69
N THR A 74 13.09 -20.76 21.77
CA THR A 74 11.75 -20.22 22.07
C THR A 74 11.72 -18.72 22.26
N THR A 75 12.89 -18.07 22.29
CA THR A 75 13.04 -16.64 22.62
C THR A 75 13.32 -15.75 21.42
N SER A 76 13.68 -16.31 20.27
CA SER A 76 14.00 -15.57 19.05
C SER A 76 13.65 -16.40 17.81
N THR A 77 13.71 -15.77 16.64
CA THR A 77 13.61 -16.40 15.32
C THR A 77 14.90 -16.19 14.52
N ASN A 78 16.01 -16.11 15.21
CA ASN A 78 17.36 -16.04 14.62
C ASN A 78 18.38 -16.81 15.45
N LEU A 79 19.50 -17.15 14.83
CA LEU A 79 20.62 -17.86 15.44
C LEU A 79 21.94 -17.51 14.75
N LEU A 80 22.98 -17.19 15.50
CA LEU A 80 24.36 -17.15 15.01
C LEU A 80 25.03 -18.52 15.19
N ASP A 81 25.23 -19.25 14.10
CA ASP A 81 25.99 -20.51 14.10
C ASP A 81 27.47 -20.24 13.90
N ALA A 82 28.22 -20.19 15.00
CA ALA A 82 29.66 -19.92 15.00
C ALA A 82 30.50 -20.97 14.22
N SER A 83 29.97 -22.15 13.99
CA SER A 83 30.62 -23.21 13.21
C SER A 83 30.21 -23.25 11.74
N GLY A 84 29.30 -22.36 11.33
CA GLY A 84 28.81 -22.27 9.97
C GLY A 84 29.85 -21.73 8.98
N SER A 85 29.79 -22.21 7.74
CA SER A 85 30.68 -21.80 6.65
C SER A 85 29.88 -21.42 5.40
N SER A 86 30.52 -20.80 4.42
CA SER A 86 29.90 -20.42 3.14
C SER A 86 29.40 -21.62 2.33
N SER A 87 29.88 -22.83 2.60
CA SER A 87 29.43 -24.07 1.96
C SER A 87 28.34 -24.80 2.73
N SER A 88 27.91 -24.28 3.88
CA SER A 88 26.84 -24.87 4.67
C SER A 88 25.48 -24.65 4.00
N THR A 89 24.55 -25.54 4.32
CA THR A 89 23.13 -25.39 4.02
C THR A 89 22.31 -25.41 5.32
N TYR A 90 21.19 -24.72 5.34
CA TYR A 90 20.36 -24.60 6.53
C TYR A 90 18.89 -24.86 6.24
N TYR A 91 18.20 -25.46 7.22
CA TYR A 91 16.75 -25.48 7.31
C TYR A 91 16.32 -25.42 8.78
N VAL A 92 15.04 -25.10 8.99
CA VAL A 92 14.45 -24.95 10.32
C VAL A 92 13.27 -25.90 10.46
N ARG A 93 13.09 -26.48 11.65
CA ARG A 93 11.88 -27.22 12.04
C ARG A 93 11.19 -26.51 13.19
N ALA A 94 9.91 -26.24 13.05
CA ALA A 94 9.08 -25.85 14.18
C ALA A 94 8.93 -27.01 15.17
N VAL A 95 8.81 -26.69 16.45
CA VAL A 95 8.60 -27.66 17.55
C VAL A 95 7.33 -27.25 18.28
N VAL A 96 6.30 -28.07 18.18
CA VAL A 96 5.00 -27.84 18.81
C VAL A 96 4.73 -28.97 19.79
N ASN A 97 4.49 -28.64 21.06
CA ASN A 97 4.29 -29.63 22.13
C ASN A 97 5.41 -30.68 22.23
N GLY A 98 6.67 -30.25 22.00
CA GLY A 98 7.84 -31.13 22.02
C GLY A 98 8.04 -31.98 20.77
N VAL A 99 7.20 -31.86 19.75
CA VAL A 99 7.26 -32.64 18.51
C VAL A 99 7.71 -31.73 17.36
N GLU A 100 8.77 -32.15 16.64
CA GLU A 100 9.22 -31.46 15.43
C GLU A 100 8.22 -31.62 14.28
N ARG A 101 8.02 -30.54 13.57
CA ARG A 101 7.20 -30.46 12.34
C ARG A 101 8.08 -30.68 11.10
N PRO A 102 7.50 -30.81 9.89
CA PRO A 102 8.25 -30.88 8.66
C PRO A 102 9.30 -29.78 8.53
N ALA A 103 10.39 -30.08 7.83
CA ALA A 103 11.46 -29.10 7.60
C ALA A 103 10.99 -27.99 6.65
N SER A 104 11.49 -26.78 6.86
CA SER A 104 11.43 -25.71 5.87
C SER A 104 12.24 -26.08 4.61
N ASN A 105 12.11 -25.26 3.56
CA ASN A 105 13.04 -25.31 2.44
C ASN A 105 14.47 -25.21 2.94
N THR A 106 15.39 -25.91 2.26
CA THR A 106 16.84 -25.84 2.53
C THR A 106 17.44 -24.67 1.76
N VAL A 107 18.18 -23.80 2.46
CA VAL A 107 18.82 -22.62 1.88
C VAL A 107 20.32 -22.72 1.91
N SER A 108 20.98 -22.14 0.90
CA SER A 108 22.43 -21.93 0.86
C SER A 108 22.80 -20.60 1.53
N VAL A 109 24.06 -20.51 2.00
CA VAL A 109 24.56 -19.31 2.66
C VAL A 109 24.86 -18.20 1.65
N TRP A 110 24.30 -17.02 1.88
CA TRP A 110 24.65 -15.80 1.14
C TRP A 110 26.04 -15.31 1.57
N ALA A 111 26.83 -14.87 0.59
CA ALA A 111 28.18 -14.35 0.85
C ALA A 111 28.17 -12.95 1.50
N ASN A 112 27.11 -12.18 1.27
CA ASN A 112 26.91 -10.82 1.76
C ASN A 112 25.53 -10.71 2.41
N ASN A 113 25.30 -9.63 3.15
CA ASN A 113 23.97 -9.30 3.69
C ASN A 113 23.02 -8.76 2.60
N TYR A 114 23.26 -9.14 1.37
CA TYR A 114 22.36 -8.86 0.25
C TYR A 114 22.42 -9.97 -0.80
N LYS A 115 21.37 -10.01 -1.61
CA LYS A 115 21.25 -10.86 -2.80
C LYS A 115 20.87 -10.00 -4.01
N ASP A 116 21.59 -10.20 -5.12
CA ASP A 116 21.25 -9.59 -6.40
C ASP A 116 20.20 -10.45 -7.13
N ILE A 117 19.12 -9.82 -7.57
CA ILE A 117 18.03 -10.42 -8.35
C ILE A 117 18.15 -9.88 -9.77
N PRO A 118 18.61 -10.70 -10.75
CA PRO A 118 18.75 -10.27 -12.13
C PRO A 118 17.44 -9.83 -12.76
N LEU A 119 17.50 -8.78 -13.58
CA LEU A 119 16.35 -8.21 -14.29
C LEU A 119 16.55 -8.24 -15.80
N ASP A 120 15.45 -8.42 -16.54
CA ASP A 120 15.39 -8.26 -17.99
C ASP A 120 14.99 -6.82 -18.35
N LYS A 121 15.98 -5.90 -18.28
CA LYS A 121 15.77 -4.46 -18.53
C LYS A 121 15.17 -4.23 -19.91
N PRO A 122 14.03 -3.52 -20.03
CA PRO A 122 13.44 -3.21 -21.32
C PRO A 122 14.37 -2.36 -22.19
N ALA A 123 14.34 -2.59 -23.50
CA ALA A 123 15.01 -1.71 -24.44
C ALA A 123 14.38 -0.31 -24.40
N GLY A 124 15.20 0.71 -24.49
CA GLY A 124 14.75 2.09 -24.68
C GLY A 124 14.05 2.30 -26.03
N GLY A 125 13.62 3.50 -26.26
CA GLY A 125 12.91 3.85 -27.49
C GLY A 125 13.07 5.33 -27.86
N THR A 126 12.26 5.76 -28.82
CA THR A 126 12.18 7.17 -29.24
C THR A 126 10.70 7.58 -29.31
N THR A 127 10.38 8.73 -28.74
CA THR A 127 9.02 9.29 -28.77
C THR A 127 8.66 9.84 -30.15
N PRO A 128 7.39 10.14 -30.44
CA PRO A 128 6.97 10.81 -31.69
C PRO A 128 7.64 12.16 -31.91
N SER A 129 8.10 12.84 -30.85
CA SER A 129 8.84 14.11 -30.96
C SER A 129 10.35 13.94 -31.18
N GLY A 130 10.85 12.69 -31.30
CA GLY A 130 12.27 12.40 -31.51
C GLY A 130 13.10 12.33 -30.24
N GLU A 131 12.51 12.41 -29.04
CA GLU A 131 13.20 12.27 -27.77
C GLU A 131 13.52 10.78 -27.49
N SER A 132 14.79 10.45 -27.33
CA SER A 132 15.22 9.11 -26.94
C SER A 132 15.08 8.90 -25.44
N TYR A 133 14.71 7.68 -25.02
CA TYR A 133 14.58 7.32 -23.61
C TYR A 133 15.12 5.90 -23.35
N THR A 134 15.48 5.67 -22.10
CA THR A 134 15.88 4.38 -21.54
C THR A 134 14.97 4.04 -20.37
N TYR A 135 15.14 2.87 -19.73
CA TYR A 135 14.37 2.47 -18.56
C TYR A 135 15.22 2.38 -17.30
N SER A 136 14.59 2.66 -16.18
CA SER A 136 15.11 2.35 -14.85
C SER A 136 14.10 1.48 -14.10
N ALA A 137 14.58 0.51 -13.32
CA ALA A 137 13.74 -0.19 -12.35
C ALA A 137 13.25 0.85 -11.32
N ASN A 138 11.96 0.79 -10.99
CA ASN A 138 11.30 1.79 -10.13
C ASN A 138 10.58 1.10 -8.96
N ASP A 139 9.33 1.43 -8.71
CA ASP A 139 8.56 0.89 -7.61
C ASP A 139 8.26 -0.59 -7.82
N ALA A 140 8.24 -1.33 -6.73
CA ALA A 140 7.86 -2.74 -6.70
C ALA A 140 6.77 -3.01 -5.64
N SER A 141 6.12 -4.14 -5.78
CA SER A 141 5.26 -4.74 -4.77
C SER A 141 5.42 -6.26 -4.82
N VAL A 142 4.89 -6.97 -3.84
CA VAL A 142 5.06 -8.42 -3.72
C VAL A 142 3.74 -9.12 -3.38
N ALA A 143 3.61 -10.34 -3.85
CA ALA A 143 2.70 -11.37 -3.36
C ALA A 143 3.26 -12.75 -3.72
N ASP A 144 2.70 -13.80 -3.16
CA ASP A 144 2.87 -15.16 -3.65
C ASP A 144 2.04 -15.28 -4.94
N LEU A 145 2.70 -15.15 -6.12
CA LEU A 145 2.02 -15.11 -7.41
C LEU A 145 1.69 -16.51 -7.96
N ASP A 146 2.35 -17.55 -7.49
CA ASP A 146 2.16 -18.91 -8.02
C ASP A 146 1.73 -19.94 -6.98
N GLY A 147 1.55 -19.55 -5.73
CA GLY A 147 1.01 -20.36 -4.65
C GLY A 147 2.05 -21.27 -3.99
N ASP A 148 3.34 -20.95 -4.09
CA ASP A 148 4.42 -21.74 -3.47
C ASP A 148 4.80 -21.26 -2.05
N GLY A 149 4.20 -20.17 -1.58
CA GLY A 149 4.39 -19.55 -0.27
C GLY A 149 5.65 -18.67 -0.18
N GLU A 150 6.35 -18.44 -1.27
CA GLU A 150 7.44 -17.46 -1.39
C GLU A 150 6.94 -16.23 -2.15
N TYR A 151 7.53 -15.08 -1.90
CA TYR A 151 7.13 -13.86 -2.61
C TYR A 151 7.78 -13.76 -3.97
N GLU A 152 6.99 -13.37 -4.98
CA GLU A 152 7.44 -12.81 -6.24
C GLU A 152 7.36 -11.30 -6.22
N ILE A 153 8.19 -10.66 -7.06
CA ILE A 153 8.29 -9.21 -7.19
C ILE A 153 7.57 -8.78 -8.47
N VAL A 154 6.60 -7.88 -8.35
CA VAL A 154 6.05 -7.12 -9.47
C VAL A 154 6.74 -5.77 -9.51
N LEU A 155 7.48 -5.51 -10.59
CA LEU A 155 8.34 -4.35 -10.77
C LEU A 155 7.80 -3.43 -11.87
N LYS A 156 7.63 -2.16 -11.57
CA LYS A 156 7.38 -1.10 -12.55
C LYS A 156 8.69 -0.59 -13.14
N TRP A 157 8.75 -0.50 -14.46
CA TRP A 157 9.82 0.14 -15.20
C TRP A 157 9.41 1.56 -15.58
N ASP A 158 10.24 2.53 -15.19
CA ASP A 158 10.00 3.95 -15.46
C ASP A 158 10.90 4.42 -16.62
N PRO A 159 10.32 4.98 -17.70
CA PRO A 159 11.13 5.56 -18.78
C PRO A 159 11.79 6.84 -18.31
N SER A 160 13.02 7.10 -18.74
CA SER A 160 13.82 8.26 -18.32
C SER A 160 13.21 9.61 -18.67
N ASN A 161 12.19 9.63 -19.51
CA ASN A 161 11.41 10.79 -19.90
C ASN A 161 9.99 10.82 -19.30
N SER A 162 9.77 10.11 -18.20
CA SER A 162 8.53 10.23 -17.42
C SER A 162 8.29 11.68 -16.98
N LYS A 163 7.03 12.06 -16.82
CA LYS A 163 6.62 13.44 -16.58
C LYS A 163 5.69 13.55 -15.38
N ASP A 164 5.83 14.59 -14.60
CA ASP A 164 4.74 15.01 -13.70
C ASP A 164 3.51 15.41 -14.52
N ASN A 165 2.35 15.31 -13.90
CA ASN A 165 1.07 15.64 -14.55
C ASN A 165 1.00 17.11 -15.03
N SER A 166 1.73 18.02 -14.39
CA SER A 166 1.83 19.43 -14.78
C SER A 166 2.72 19.67 -16.00
N GLN A 167 3.56 18.70 -16.39
CA GLN A 167 4.56 18.84 -17.45
C GLN A 167 4.04 18.27 -18.79
N SER A 168 4.20 19.02 -19.87
CA SER A 168 3.94 18.54 -21.24
C SER A 168 5.07 17.64 -21.75
N GLY A 169 4.81 16.89 -22.81
CA GLY A 169 5.74 16.01 -23.51
C GLY A 169 5.26 14.57 -23.56
N TYR A 170 5.70 13.87 -24.61
CA TYR A 170 5.49 12.43 -24.73
C TYR A 170 6.35 11.68 -23.72
N THR A 171 5.91 10.49 -23.32
CA THR A 171 6.68 9.57 -22.49
C THR A 171 6.86 8.23 -23.21
N GLY A 172 7.87 7.46 -22.78
CA GLY A 172 7.89 6.03 -23.08
C GLY A 172 6.71 5.30 -22.43
N ASN A 173 6.47 4.07 -22.84
CA ASN A 173 5.43 3.25 -22.21
C ASN A 173 5.85 2.84 -20.81
N VAL A 174 4.90 2.76 -19.88
CA VAL A 174 5.12 2.08 -18.60
C VAL A 174 5.11 0.57 -18.85
N ILE A 175 6.03 -0.14 -18.22
CA ILE A 175 6.14 -1.60 -18.30
C ILE A 175 6.11 -2.18 -16.89
N PHE A 176 5.44 -3.31 -16.73
CA PHE A 176 5.48 -4.11 -15.52
C PHE A 176 6.04 -5.49 -15.82
N ASP A 177 6.93 -5.97 -14.97
CA ASP A 177 7.48 -7.33 -15.01
C ASP A 177 7.22 -8.03 -13.68
N ALA A 178 7.03 -9.34 -13.71
CA ALA A 178 7.11 -10.17 -12.52
C ALA A 178 8.34 -11.05 -12.52
N TYR A 179 8.95 -11.20 -11.34
CA TYR A 179 10.16 -11.99 -11.13
C TYR A 179 10.06 -12.83 -9.86
N LYS A 180 10.54 -14.07 -9.92
CA LYS A 180 10.89 -14.82 -8.72
C LYS A 180 12.13 -14.22 -8.04
N MET A 181 12.31 -14.47 -6.74
CA MET A 181 13.47 -14.02 -5.96
C MET A 181 14.84 -14.55 -6.48
N ASN A 182 14.85 -15.49 -7.42
CA ASN A 182 16.05 -15.95 -8.11
C ASN A 182 16.33 -15.20 -9.42
N GLY A 183 15.47 -14.26 -9.83
CA GLY A 183 15.58 -13.48 -11.07
C GLY A 183 14.90 -14.11 -12.29
N GLN A 184 14.21 -15.25 -12.12
CA GLN A 184 13.39 -15.80 -13.19
C GLN A 184 12.23 -14.86 -13.48
N LYS A 185 12.18 -14.32 -14.70
CA LYS A 185 11.05 -13.51 -15.15
C LYS A 185 9.85 -14.40 -15.45
N LEU A 186 8.69 -14.06 -14.90
CA LEU A 186 7.43 -14.76 -15.14
C LEU A 186 6.74 -14.20 -16.39
N TRP A 187 6.55 -12.89 -16.44
CA TRP A 187 5.84 -12.22 -17.52
C TRP A 187 6.25 -10.74 -17.65
N ARG A 188 5.77 -10.10 -18.70
CA ARG A 188 5.86 -8.64 -18.95
C ARG A 188 4.54 -8.11 -19.47
N ILE A 189 4.02 -7.05 -18.85
CA ILE A 189 2.85 -6.27 -19.30
C ILE A 189 3.36 -4.94 -19.83
N ASN A 190 2.93 -4.55 -21.04
CA ASN A 190 3.22 -3.25 -21.61
C ASN A 190 1.95 -2.39 -21.63
N MET A 191 1.96 -1.29 -20.87
CA MET A 191 0.78 -0.44 -20.69
C MET A 191 0.36 0.31 -21.98
N GLY A 192 1.21 0.30 -23.01
CA GLY A 192 0.92 0.96 -24.26
C GLY A 192 1.07 2.48 -24.21
N LYS A 193 0.82 3.12 -25.34
CA LYS A 193 1.02 4.57 -25.53
C LYS A 193 -0.08 5.45 -24.93
N ASN A 194 -1.23 4.86 -24.59
CA ASN A 194 -2.38 5.57 -24.02
C ASN A 194 -2.38 5.61 -22.48
N ILE A 195 -1.33 5.09 -21.84
CA ILE A 195 -0.99 5.32 -20.44
C ILE A 195 0.30 6.13 -20.39
N ARG A 196 0.23 7.34 -19.84
CA ARG A 196 1.38 8.23 -19.68
C ARG A 196 2.24 7.78 -18.52
N ALA A 197 3.56 7.92 -18.60
CA ALA A 197 4.47 7.59 -17.50
C ALA A 197 4.70 8.78 -16.55
N GLY A 198 4.73 8.50 -15.26
CA GLY A 198 4.95 9.42 -14.17
C GLY A 198 4.37 8.90 -12.86
N ALA A 199 4.71 9.53 -11.74
CA ALA A 199 4.38 9.03 -10.40
C ALA A 199 2.87 8.87 -10.12
N HIS A 200 1.99 9.58 -10.84
CA HIS A 200 0.56 9.62 -10.55
C HIS A 200 -0.33 8.91 -11.57
N TYR A 201 0.24 8.32 -12.65
CA TYR A 201 -0.56 7.78 -13.76
C TYR A 201 -0.87 6.29 -13.63
N SER A 202 0.04 5.49 -13.06
CA SER A 202 0.00 4.03 -13.13
C SER A 202 0.23 3.41 -11.74
N GLN A 203 -0.75 3.58 -10.86
CA GLN A 203 -0.79 2.91 -9.56
C GLN A 203 -1.14 1.45 -9.77
N PHE A 204 -0.55 0.55 -8.98
CA PHE A 204 -0.80 -0.87 -9.08
C PHE A 204 -0.85 -1.51 -7.69
N LEU A 205 -1.64 -2.55 -7.58
CA LEU A 205 -1.82 -3.34 -6.37
C LEU A 205 -1.45 -4.79 -6.66
N VAL A 206 -0.82 -5.45 -5.71
CA VAL A 206 -0.47 -6.87 -5.79
C VAL A 206 -0.94 -7.56 -4.52
N TYR A 207 -1.94 -8.43 -4.66
CA TYR A 207 -2.61 -9.09 -3.53
C TYR A 207 -3.41 -10.30 -4.01
N ASP A 208 -3.67 -11.28 -3.15
CA ASP A 208 -4.62 -12.36 -3.42
C ASP A 208 -6.05 -11.83 -3.19
N PHE A 209 -6.71 -11.36 -4.26
CA PHE A 209 -8.03 -10.73 -4.16
C PHE A 209 -9.18 -11.74 -4.17
N ASP A 210 -9.04 -12.90 -4.80
CA ASP A 210 -10.14 -13.87 -4.90
C ASP A 210 -10.03 -15.05 -3.94
N GLY A 211 -8.91 -15.15 -3.21
CA GLY A 211 -8.70 -16.12 -2.17
C GLY A 211 -8.29 -17.49 -2.70
N ASP A 212 -7.69 -17.58 -3.87
CA ASP A 212 -7.19 -18.83 -4.43
C ASP A 212 -5.77 -19.17 -3.96
N GLY A 213 -5.13 -18.30 -3.17
CA GLY A 213 -3.78 -18.42 -2.65
C GLY A 213 -2.70 -17.96 -3.62
N LYS A 214 -3.07 -17.24 -4.69
CA LYS A 214 -2.16 -16.63 -5.65
C LYS A 214 -2.51 -15.17 -5.81
N GLY A 215 -1.49 -14.31 -5.78
CA GLY A 215 -1.70 -12.88 -5.93
C GLY A 215 -2.10 -12.49 -7.34
N GLU A 216 -3.04 -11.56 -7.47
CA GLU A 216 -3.36 -10.83 -8.69
C GLU A 216 -2.64 -9.49 -8.74
N VAL A 217 -2.59 -8.92 -9.97
CA VAL A 217 -2.11 -7.55 -10.18
C VAL A 217 -3.24 -6.69 -10.73
N VAL A 218 -3.53 -5.59 -10.05
CA VAL A 218 -4.62 -4.67 -10.44
C VAL A 218 -4.04 -3.35 -10.89
N ILE A 219 -4.37 -2.94 -12.12
CA ILE A 219 -3.82 -1.72 -12.72
C ILE A 219 -4.90 -1.03 -13.58
N LYS A 220 -4.86 0.32 -13.59
CA LYS A 220 -5.58 1.11 -14.60
C LYS A 220 -4.97 0.89 -15.97
N THR A 221 -5.78 0.48 -16.96
CA THR A 221 -5.36 0.19 -18.33
C THR A 221 -6.08 1.08 -19.36
N ALA A 222 -5.68 0.99 -20.61
CA ALA A 222 -6.29 1.70 -21.72
C ALA A 222 -6.15 0.88 -23.01
N ASP A 223 -6.75 1.36 -24.11
CA ASP A 223 -6.55 0.79 -25.44
C ASP A 223 -5.06 0.64 -25.77
N GLY A 224 -4.68 -0.54 -26.23
CA GLY A 224 -3.30 -0.86 -26.61
C GLY A 224 -2.42 -1.34 -25.48
N THR A 225 -2.94 -1.55 -24.26
CA THR A 225 -2.25 -2.32 -23.22
C THR A 225 -2.11 -3.77 -23.67
N VAL A 226 -0.90 -4.33 -23.57
CA VAL A 226 -0.59 -5.73 -23.92
C VAL A 226 -0.31 -6.48 -22.64
N ASP A 227 -1.06 -7.54 -22.38
CA ASP A 227 -0.94 -8.36 -21.20
C ASP A 227 0.27 -9.33 -21.24
N GLY A 228 0.47 -10.11 -20.16
CA GLY A 228 1.61 -11.00 -20.00
C GLY A 228 1.67 -12.18 -20.99
N ILE A 229 0.56 -12.50 -21.66
CA ILE A 229 0.47 -13.54 -22.69
C ILE A 229 0.33 -12.98 -24.13
N GLY A 230 0.50 -11.64 -24.27
CA GLY A 230 0.49 -10.97 -25.57
C GLY A 230 -0.90 -10.56 -26.10
N GLN A 231 -1.95 -10.64 -25.28
CA GLN A 231 -3.28 -10.17 -25.67
C GLN A 231 -3.39 -8.66 -25.50
N VAL A 232 -4.11 -8.01 -26.43
CA VAL A 232 -4.30 -6.56 -26.42
C VAL A 232 -5.64 -6.22 -25.77
N ILE A 233 -5.62 -5.33 -24.79
CA ILE A 233 -6.84 -4.76 -24.20
C ILE A 233 -7.34 -3.64 -25.11
N GLY A 234 -8.59 -3.71 -25.52
CA GLY A 234 -9.24 -2.73 -26.38
C GLY A 234 -8.62 -2.63 -27.78
N SER A 235 -8.48 -1.42 -28.31
CA SER A 235 -7.96 -1.18 -29.66
C SER A 235 -6.42 -1.21 -29.69
N SER A 236 -5.83 -2.07 -30.54
CA SER A 236 -4.38 -2.15 -30.73
C SER A 236 -3.78 -0.94 -31.49
N THR A 237 -4.61 -0.18 -32.22
CA THR A 237 -4.14 0.91 -33.08
C THR A 237 -4.42 2.31 -32.56
N ALA A 238 -5.37 2.46 -31.64
CA ALA A 238 -5.77 3.77 -31.10
C ALA A 238 -4.59 4.54 -30.48
N ASP A 239 -4.57 5.85 -30.71
CA ASP A 239 -3.62 6.80 -30.12
C ASP A 239 -4.37 8.06 -29.71
N TYR A 240 -4.54 8.25 -28.42
CA TYR A 240 -5.28 9.38 -27.84
C TYR A 240 -4.35 10.49 -27.33
N ARG A 241 -3.04 10.39 -27.56
CA ARG A 241 -2.08 11.43 -27.18
C ARG A 241 -2.27 12.65 -28.04
N ASN A 242 -2.42 13.81 -27.42
CA ASN A 242 -2.42 15.09 -28.13
C ASN A 242 -0.98 15.53 -28.49
N SER A 243 -0.84 16.64 -29.21
CA SER A 243 0.46 17.18 -29.63
C SER A 243 1.38 17.59 -28.46
N SER A 244 0.82 17.79 -27.26
CA SER A 244 1.57 18.05 -26.03
C SER A 244 1.88 16.79 -25.22
N GLY A 245 1.56 15.60 -25.74
CA GLY A 245 1.83 14.31 -25.10
C GLY A 245 0.86 13.91 -23.99
N TYR A 246 -0.20 14.69 -23.73
CA TYR A 246 -1.24 14.31 -22.78
C TYR A 246 -2.27 13.36 -23.39
N VAL A 247 -2.87 12.50 -22.58
CA VAL A 247 -3.96 11.60 -22.92
C VAL A 247 -5.25 12.11 -22.26
N LEU A 248 -6.00 12.97 -22.96
CA LEU A 248 -7.18 13.64 -22.40
C LEU A 248 -8.51 13.08 -22.92
N SER A 249 -8.46 12.04 -23.72
CA SER A 249 -9.63 11.34 -24.29
C SER A 249 -9.34 9.85 -24.41
N GLY A 250 -10.31 9.10 -24.91
CA GLY A 250 -10.23 7.65 -25.04
C GLY A 250 -10.75 6.91 -23.80
N PRO A 251 -11.01 5.61 -23.94
CA PRO A 251 -11.48 4.77 -22.85
C PRO A 251 -10.37 4.53 -21.82
N GLU A 252 -10.79 4.34 -20.58
CA GLU A 252 -9.94 3.94 -19.47
C GLU A 252 -10.60 2.75 -18.79
N TYR A 253 -9.78 1.78 -18.42
CA TYR A 253 -10.25 0.55 -17.81
C TYR A 253 -9.54 0.30 -16.46
N LEU A 254 -10.14 -0.53 -15.63
CA LEU A 254 -9.52 -1.22 -14.51
C LEU A 254 -9.40 -2.70 -14.90
N THR A 255 -8.19 -3.25 -14.83
CA THR A 255 -7.93 -4.64 -15.19
C THR A 255 -7.28 -5.37 -14.04
N VAL A 256 -7.77 -6.58 -13.78
CA VAL A 256 -7.15 -7.57 -12.88
C VAL A 256 -6.40 -8.57 -13.76
N PHE A 257 -5.11 -8.77 -13.46
CA PHE A 257 -4.24 -9.69 -14.15
C PHE A 257 -3.86 -10.85 -13.24
N SER A 258 -3.75 -12.05 -13.79
CA SER A 258 -3.16 -13.19 -13.12
C SER A 258 -1.71 -12.89 -12.70
N GLY A 259 -1.40 -13.02 -11.44
CA GLY A 259 -0.01 -12.88 -10.95
C GLY A 259 0.92 -13.94 -11.53
N GLN A 260 0.41 -15.15 -11.76
CA GLN A 260 1.21 -16.26 -12.31
C GLN A 260 1.61 -16.06 -13.77
N THR A 261 0.73 -15.49 -14.61
CA THR A 261 0.92 -15.43 -16.08
C THR A 261 0.90 -14.03 -16.66
N GLY A 262 0.42 -13.03 -15.90
CA GLY A 262 0.17 -11.68 -16.40
C GLY A 262 -1.02 -11.58 -17.37
N ALA A 263 -1.80 -12.64 -17.57
CA ALA A 263 -2.99 -12.63 -18.41
C ALA A 263 -4.09 -11.77 -17.79
N ALA A 264 -4.81 -10.99 -18.60
CA ALA A 264 -5.96 -10.24 -18.13
C ALA A 264 -7.11 -11.21 -17.75
N LEU A 265 -7.51 -11.21 -16.47
CA LEU A 265 -8.59 -12.05 -15.94
C LEU A 265 -9.95 -11.34 -16.05
N ALA A 266 -10.00 -10.06 -15.69
CA ALA A 266 -11.21 -9.26 -15.75
C ALA A 266 -10.87 -7.81 -16.08
N THR A 267 -11.71 -7.17 -16.88
CA THR A 267 -11.57 -5.75 -17.24
C THR A 267 -12.93 -5.08 -17.19
N THR A 268 -12.99 -3.92 -16.53
CA THR A 268 -14.19 -3.06 -16.50
C THR A 268 -13.81 -1.61 -16.81
N ASN A 269 -14.79 -0.76 -17.09
CA ASN A 269 -14.53 0.67 -17.23
C ASN A 269 -14.01 1.25 -15.92
N TYR A 270 -13.02 2.15 -16.02
CA TYR A 270 -12.49 2.83 -14.85
C TYR A 270 -13.54 3.77 -14.24
N VAL A 271 -13.73 3.70 -12.92
CA VAL A 271 -14.66 4.54 -12.18
C VAL A 271 -13.87 5.48 -11.26
N PRO A 272 -14.13 6.79 -11.30
CA PRO A 272 -15.04 7.46 -12.24
C PRO A 272 -14.39 7.61 -13.62
N ALA A 273 -15.23 7.66 -14.66
CA ALA A 273 -14.77 8.06 -15.99
C ALA A 273 -14.14 9.46 -15.94
N ARG A 274 -13.16 9.73 -16.83
CA ARG A 274 -12.50 11.05 -16.95
C ARG A 274 -13.53 12.18 -17.11
N GLY A 275 -14.54 11.98 -17.96
CA GLY A 275 -15.54 12.99 -18.29
C GLY A 275 -14.90 14.25 -18.88
N THR A 276 -15.47 15.40 -18.58
CA THR A 276 -14.92 16.70 -18.99
C THR A 276 -13.70 17.04 -18.13
N VAL A 277 -12.52 17.12 -18.76
CA VAL A 277 -11.23 17.35 -18.06
C VAL A 277 -11.29 18.61 -17.18
N SER A 278 -11.85 19.71 -17.69
CA SER A 278 -11.93 20.97 -16.93
C SER A 278 -12.79 20.92 -15.68
N SER A 279 -13.70 19.93 -15.55
CA SER A 279 -14.48 19.74 -14.33
C SER A 279 -13.66 19.28 -13.12
N TRP A 280 -12.40 18.88 -13.37
CA TRP A 280 -11.44 18.48 -12.32
C TRP A 280 -10.53 19.61 -11.85
N GLY A 281 -10.70 20.84 -12.40
CA GLY A 281 -10.00 22.04 -11.93
C GLY A 281 -8.94 22.58 -12.88
N ASP A 282 -8.62 21.88 -13.98
CA ASP A 282 -7.79 22.35 -15.08
C ASP A 282 -8.18 21.68 -16.41
N SER A 283 -7.67 22.22 -17.53
CA SER A 283 -8.02 21.71 -18.86
C SER A 283 -6.94 20.89 -19.54
N TYR A 284 -5.79 20.66 -18.87
CA TYR A 284 -4.63 19.99 -19.47
C TYR A 284 -4.24 18.67 -18.77
N GLY A 285 -5.03 18.21 -17.81
CA GLY A 285 -4.89 16.86 -17.24
C GLY A 285 -4.13 16.77 -15.93
N ASN A 286 -3.64 17.88 -15.36
CA ASN A 286 -2.90 17.81 -14.10
C ASN A 286 -3.76 17.33 -12.92
N ARG A 287 -5.03 17.75 -12.86
CA ARG A 287 -5.93 17.37 -11.76
C ARG A 287 -6.64 16.04 -11.99
N VAL A 288 -7.10 15.78 -13.22
CA VAL A 288 -7.88 14.59 -13.55
C VAL A 288 -7.06 13.30 -13.57
N ASP A 289 -5.76 13.38 -13.87
CA ASP A 289 -4.89 12.20 -13.98
C ASP A 289 -4.04 11.95 -12.73
N ARG A 290 -4.59 12.28 -11.56
CA ARG A 290 -4.01 12.00 -10.25
C ARG A 290 -4.72 10.79 -9.65
N PHE A 291 -4.04 9.64 -9.61
CA PHE A 291 -4.59 8.36 -9.17
C PHE A 291 -3.88 7.89 -7.91
N LEU A 292 -4.64 7.25 -7.02
CA LEU A 292 -4.15 6.46 -5.89
C LEU A 292 -4.86 5.12 -5.88
N ALA A 293 -4.33 4.16 -5.13
CA ALA A 293 -4.90 2.83 -4.97
C ALA A 293 -4.62 2.28 -3.57
N GLY A 294 -5.44 1.36 -3.11
CA GLY A 294 -5.28 0.64 -1.86
C GLY A 294 -5.99 -0.69 -1.87
N VAL A 295 -5.69 -1.52 -0.90
CA VAL A 295 -6.39 -2.77 -0.58
C VAL A 295 -7.05 -2.58 0.77
N ALA A 296 -8.29 -3.04 0.94
CA ALA A 296 -9.04 -2.89 2.19
C ALA A 296 -9.94 -4.10 2.45
N TYR A 297 -10.07 -4.49 3.71
CA TYR A 297 -11.03 -5.53 4.12
C TYR A 297 -12.39 -4.89 4.43
N LEU A 298 -13.09 -4.46 3.36
CA LEU A 298 -14.39 -3.76 3.47
C LEU A 298 -15.54 -4.66 3.92
N ASP A 299 -15.37 -5.97 3.94
CA ASP A 299 -16.29 -6.92 4.56
C ASP A 299 -15.72 -7.51 5.87
N GLY A 300 -14.56 -7.04 6.29
CA GLY A 300 -13.85 -7.47 7.49
C GLY A 300 -13.05 -8.77 7.31
N VAL A 301 -13.22 -9.49 6.20
CA VAL A 301 -12.66 -10.85 5.99
C VAL A 301 -11.82 -10.94 4.74
N ARG A 302 -12.31 -10.41 3.60
CA ARG A 302 -11.70 -10.57 2.27
C ARG A 302 -11.23 -9.22 1.72
N PRO A 303 -10.08 -9.19 1.01
CA PRO A 303 -9.55 -7.96 0.45
C PRO A 303 -10.43 -7.42 -0.69
N SER A 304 -10.65 -6.12 -0.72
CA SER A 304 -11.30 -5.38 -1.79
C SER A 304 -10.29 -4.43 -2.45
N ILE A 305 -10.51 -4.09 -3.70
CA ILE A 305 -9.72 -3.16 -4.50
C ILE A 305 -10.28 -1.75 -4.29
N VAL A 306 -9.44 -0.80 -3.92
CA VAL A 306 -9.78 0.62 -3.77
C VAL A 306 -8.98 1.42 -4.79
N MET A 307 -9.68 2.16 -5.67
CA MET A 307 -9.08 3.03 -6.67
C MET A 307 -9.59 4.44 -6.49
N SER A 308 -8.71 5.44 -6.66
CA SER A 308 -9.13 6.84 -6.57
C SER A 308 -8.72 7.66 -7.79
N ARG A 309 -9.42 8.76 -8.03
CA ARG A 309 -9.08 9.79 -9.01
C ARG A 309 -9.29 11.16 -8.40
N GLY A 310 -8.26 12.02 -8.50
CA GLY A 310 -8.29 13.39 -8.01
C GLY A 310 -8.09 13.51 -6.49
N TYR A 311 -7.51 14.62 -6.05
CA TYR A 311 -7.37 14.96 -4.62
C TYR A 311 -7.18 16.46 -4.35
N TYR A 312 -6.82 17.26 -5.36
CA TYR A 312 -6.69 18.71 -5.21
C TYR A 312 -8.01 19.48 -5.26
N THR A 313 -9.01 18.89 -5.92
CA THR A 313 -10.35 19.45 -6.10
C THR A 313 -11.37 18.34 -5.93
N ARG A 314 -12.10 17.96 -6.99
CA ARG A 314 -12.93 16.76 -6.97
C ARG A 314 -12.08 15.55 -6.62
N THR A 315 -12.57 14.75 -5.70
CA THR A 315 -11.97 13.49 -5.26
C THR A 315 -13.01 12.40 -5.38
N VAL A 316 -12.64 11.29 -6.01
CA VAL A 316 -13.50 10.11 -6.10
C VAL A 316 -12.72 8.89 -5.66
N ILE A 317 -13.32 8.08 -4.79
CA ILE A 317 -12.83 6.78 -4.35
C ILE A 317 -13.87 5.74 -4.78
N ALA A 318 -13.44 4.68 -5.45
CA ALA A 318 -14.30 3.60 -5.89
C ALA A 318 -13.74 2.26 -5.38
N ALA A 319 -14.61 1.44 -4.80
CA ALA A 319 -14.28 0.11 -4.32
C ALA A 319 -14.85 -0.97 -5.21
N PHE A 320 -14.07 -2.04 -5.38
CA PHE A 320 -14.44 -3.20 -6.19
C PHE A 320 -14.07 -4.49 -5.45
N ASP A 321 -14.82 -5.54 -5.74
CA ASP A 321 -14.51 -6.90 -5.36
C ASP A 321 -14.12 -7.71 -6.59
N PHE A 322 -13.02 -8.47 -6.51
CA PHE A 322 -12.69 -9.49 -7.50
C PHE A 322 -12.96 -10.85 -6.87
N ARG A 323 -13.97 -11.56 -7.39
CA ARG A 323 -14.40 -12.86 -6.86
C ARG A 323 -14.83 -13.77 -8.02
N ASN A 324 -14.38 -15.03 -7.98
CA ASN A 324 -14.76 -16.02 -8.99
C ASN A 324 -14.55 -15.52 -10.44
N GLY A 325 -13.44 -14.84 -10.70
CA GLY A 325 -13.09 -14.27 -12.01
C GLY A 325 -13.93 -13.06 -12.43
N SER A 326 -14.74 -12.50 -11.53
CA SER A 326 -15.59 -11.33 -11.82
C SER A 326 -15.16 -10.12 -11.00
N LEU A 327 -15.02 -8.97 -11.68
CA LEU A 327 -14.74 -7.67 -11.07
C LEU A 327 -16.04 -6.88 -10.94
N THR A 328 -16.49 -6.66 -9.70
CA THR A 328 -17.77 -6.03 -9.40
C THR A 328 -17.56 -4.74 -8.60
N SER A 329 -18.33 -3.69 -8.92
CA SER A 329 -18.31 -2.44 -8.15
C SER A 329 -19.05 -2.64 -6.84
N ARG A 330 -18.44 -2.18 -5.75
CA ARG A 330 -18.99 -2.23 -4.39
C ARG A 330 -19.70 -0.91 -4.04
N TRP A 331 -18.96 0.18 -4.07
CA TRP A 331 -19.48 1.54 -3.86
C TRP A 331 -18.57 2.59 -4.53
N THR A 332 -19.06 3.81 -4.62
CA THR A 332 -18.30 4.99 -5.08
C THR A 332 -18.61 6.18 -4.20
N PHE A 333 -17.57 6.75 -3.58
CA PHE A 333 -17.61 8.04 -2.90
C PHE A 333 -17.15 9.13 -3.88
N ASP A 334 -17.97 10.18 -4.08
CA ASP A 334 -17.65 11.29 -4.96
C ASP A 334 -17.95 12.62 -4.26
N THR A 335 -16.97 13.50 -4.20
CA THR A 335 -17.12 14.82 -3.57
C THR A 335 -18.05 15.76 -4.34
N ASN A 336 -18.41 15.44 -5.60
CA ASN A 336 -19.43 16.15 -6.35
C ASN A 336 -20.86 15.68 -6.04
N THR A 337 -21.01 14.61 -5.27
CA THR A 337 -22.33 14.19 -4.77
C THR A 337 -22.82 15.21 -3.73
N SER A 338 -24.13 15.50 -3.75
CA SER A 338 -24.76 16.40 -2.79
C SER A 338 -24.44 16.01 -1.34
N GLY A 339 -23.96 16.96 -0.55
CA GLY A 339 -23.53 16.74 0.84
C GLY A 339 -22.07 16.34 1.02
N ASN A 340 -21.31 16.06 -0.06
CA ASN A 340 -19.90 15.65 0.03
C ASN A 340 -18.92 16.76 -0.35
N SER A 341 -19.38 17.93 -0.81
CA SER A 341 -18.51 18.99 -1.35
C SER A 341 -17.44 19.51 -0.39
N ALA A 342 -17.65 19.42 0.93
CA ALA A 342 -16.66 19.78 1.94
C ALA A 342 -15.41 18.86 1.94
N TYR A 343 -15.51 17.70 1.30
CA TYR A 343 -14.41 16.71 1.19
C TYR A 343 -13.52 16.95 -0.03
N ALA A 344 -13.92 17.86 -0.94
CA ALA A 344 -13.09 18.23 -2.09
C ALA A 344 -11.79 18.90 -1.65
N GLY A 345 -10.66 18.50 -2.25
CA GLY A 345 -9.34 19.04 -1.92
C GLY A 345 -8.75 18.58 -0.59
N GLN A 346 -9.29 17.51 0.01
CA GLN A 346 -8.83 16.99 1.29
C GLN A 346 -7.91 15.77 1.18
N GLY A 347 -7.78 15.18 0.00
CA GLY A 347 -6.92 14.00 -0.22
C GLY A 347 -5.43 14.35 -0.25
N ASN A 348 -4.58 13.40 0.13
CA ASN A 348 -3.12 13.50 0.09
C ASN A 348 -2.51 12.88 -1.18
N HIS A 349 -1.16 12.92 -1.28
CA HIS A 349 -0.38 12.13 -2.24
C HIS A 349 -0.22 10.65 -1.84
N SER A 350 -0.78 10.25 -0.73
CA SER A 350 -0.85 8.88 -0.21
C SER A 350 -2.19 8.65 0.48
N LEU A 351 -2.54 7.40 0.67
CA LEU A 351 -3.66 6.97 1.52
C LEU A 351 -3.17 5.90 2.50
N SER A 352 -3.96 5.64 3.52
CA SER A 352 -3.78 4.50 4.42
C SER A 352 -5.11 3.79 4.63
N VAL A 353 -5.05 2.53 5.06
CA VAL A 353 -6.21 1.69 5.28
C VAL A 353 -6.06 0.99 6.62
N ALA A 354 -7.06 1.08 7.47
CA ALA A 354 -7.12 0.38 8.75
C ALA A 354 -8.56 0.41 9.29
N ASP A 355 -8.90 -0.56 10.15
CA ASP A 355 -10.11 -0.55 10.99
C ASP A 355 -9.90 0.48 12.11
N VAL A 356 -10.32 1.73 11.87
CA VAL A 356 -10.06 2.83 12.82
C VAL A 356 -11.17 3.05 13.82
N ASP A 357 -12.39 2.57 13.56
CA ASP A 357 -13.53 2.69 14.46
C ASP A 357 -13.86 1.40 15.22
N ASN A 358 -13.10 0.32 14.95
CA ASN A 358 -13.19 -0.99 15.58
C ASN A 358 -14.52 -1.72 15.30
N ASP A 359 -15.07 -1.57 14.10
CA ASP A 359 -16.24 -2.34 13.65
C ASP A 359 -15.85 -3.68 12.98
N GLY A 360 -14.55 -3.89 12.80
CA GLY A 360 -13.94 -5.08 12.19
C GLY A 360 -13.68 -4.95 10.69
N LYS A 361 -14.00 -3.82 10.07
CA LYS A 361 -13.79 -3.53 8.65
C LYS A 361 -12.89 -2.32 8.49
N ASP A 362 -12.33 -2.13 7.31
CA ASP A 362 -11.32 -1.09 7.09
C ASP A 362 -11.92 0.19 6.51
N GLU A 363 -11.46 1.33 7.04
CA GLU A 363 -11.69 2.66 6.51
C GLU A 363 -10.56 3.09 5.58
N ILE A 364 -10.88 4.03 4.70
CA ILE A 364 -9.94 4.66 3.78
C ILE A 364 -9.56 6.04 4.30
N ILE A 365 -8.40 6.14 4.93
CA ILE A 365 -7.84 7.41 5.42
C ILE A 365 -7.13 8.09 4.26
N PHE A 366 -7.73 9.14 3.72
CA PHE A 366 -7.22 9.81 2.53
C PHE A 366 -6.87 11.29 2.83
N GLY A 367 -5.79 11.50 3.56
CA GLY A 367 -5.33 12.84 3.92
C GLY A 367 -6.10 13.47 5.07
N ALA A 368 -6.82 14.55 4.80
CA ALA A 368 -7.64 15.25 5.77
C ALA A 368 -9.07 14.70 5.86
N MET A 369 -9.40 13.70 5.06
CA MET A 369 -10.70 13.02 5.07
C MET A 369 -10.57 11.53 5.26
N THR A 370 -11.61 10.89 5.79
CA THR A 370 -11.75 9.45 5.90
C THR A 370 -13.12 9.02 5.37
N VAL A 371 -13.11 7.93 4.61
CA VAL A 371 -14.31 7.28 4.06
C VAL A 371 -14.45 5.92 4.72
N ASP A 372 -15.63 5.63 5.20
CA ASP A 372 -16.05 4.44 5.92
C ASP A 372 -16.11 3.21 4.97
N ASP A 373 -16.05 1.99 5.51
CA ASP A 373 -16.09 0.70 4.80
C ASP A 373 -17.23 0.59 3.78
N ASN A 374 -18.35 1.23 4.11
CA ASN A 374 -19.57 1.26 3.30
C ASN A 374 -19.59 2.38 2.24
N GLY A 375 -18.52 3.14 2.08
CA GLY A 375 -18.40 4.24 1.12
C GLY A 375 -19.08 5.54 1.56
N GLN A 376 -19.49 5.65 2.82
CA GLN A 376 -19.98 6.89 3.39
C GLN A 376 -18.82 7.72 3.97
N LYS A 377 -19.07 8.99 4.20
CA LYS A 377 -18.11 9.86 4.89
C LYS A 377 -18.01 9.50 6.37
N LEU A 378 -16.83 9.29 6.90
CA LEU A 378 -16.61 9.13 8.34
C LEU A 378 -16.34 10.52 8.97
N TYR A 379 -15.24 11.17 8.60
CA TYR A 379 -14.94 12.53 9.07
C TYR A 379 -14.10 13.33 8.04
N ASN A 380 -13.96 14.64 8.32
CA ASN A 380 -13.10 15.57 7.60
C ASN A 380 -12.48 16.57 8.58
N THR A 381 -11.15 16.59 8.71
CA THR A 381 -10.43 17.54 9.55
C THR A 381 -10.36 18.94 8.92
N ASN A 382 -10.68 19.06 7.64
CA ASN A 382 -10.62 20.30 6.86
C ASN A 382 -9.22 20.95 6.81
N MET A 383 -8.15 20.15 6.95
CA MET A 383 -6.76 20.63 6.89
C MET A 383 -6.20 20.69 5.47
N GLY A 384 -6.97 20.25 4.48
CA GLY A 384 -6.58 20.28 3.07
C GLY A 384 -5.58 19.21 2.68
N HIS A 385 -5.05 19.37 1.48
CA HIS A 385 -4.07 18.49 0.87
C HIS A 385 -2.72 18.48 1.63
N GLY A 386 -1.92 17.43 1.44
CA GLY A 386 -0.55 17.31 1.98
C GLY A 386 0.21 16.11 1.39
N ASP A 387 1.51 16.04 1.68
CA ASP A 387 2.43 15.11 1.03
C ASP A 387 2.66 13.81 1.81
N ALA A 388 2.71 13.86 3.13
CA ALA A 388 3.03 12.71 3.99
C ALA A 388 1.95 12.48 5.06
N MET A 389 1.71 11.20 5.34
CA MET A 389 0.75 10.75 6.35
C MET A 389 1.16 9.38 6.88
N HIS A 390 1.09 9.20 8.20
CA HIS A 390 1.37 7.95 8.89
C HIS A 390 0.20 7.60 9.80
N VAL A 391 -0.29 6.37 9.69
CA VAL A 391 -1.44 5.85 10.44
C VAL A 391 -1.04 4.54 11.14
N SER A 392 -1.16 4.49 12.44
CA SER A 392 -0.89 3.33 13.29
C SER A 392 -1.38 3.61 14.71
N ASP A 393 -1.30 2.64 15.60
CA ASP A 393 -1.20 2.88 17.04
C ASP A 393 0.17 3.52 17.31
N LEU A 394 0.25 4.85 17.26
CA LEU A 394 1.48 5.61 17.49
C LEU A 394 1.66 5.98 18.97
N ASN A 395 0.59 5.92 19.75
CA ASN A 395 0.59 6.26 21.18
C ASN A 395 0.04 5.10 22.03
N PRO A 396 0.88 4.20 22.53
CA PRO A 396 0.45 3.03 23.29
C PRO A 396 -0.30 3.36 24.61
N ASN A 397 -0.32 4.64 25.01
CA ASN A 397 -1.06 5.11 26.17
C ASN A 397 -2.48 5.61 25.84
N ARG A 398 -2.90 5.51 24.57
CA ARG A 398 -4.20 5.92 24.07
C ARG A 398 -4.82 4.79 23.25
N ALA A 399 -6.05 4.47 23.45
CA ALA A 399 -6.74 3.46 22.64
C ALA A 399 -7.04 3.98 21.23
N GLY A 400 -6.88 3.11 20.23
CA GLY A 400 -7.12 3.41 18.82
C GLY A 400 -5.90 3.99 18.12
N PHE A 401 -6.06 4.32 16.83
CA PHE A 401 -4.98 4.81 15.98
C PHE A 401 -4.88 6.32 15.98
N GLU A 402 -3.67 6.82 15.73
CA GLU A 402 -3.39 8.21 15.41
C GLU A 402 -3.01 8.35 13.94
N VAL A 403 -3.30 9.54 13.41
CA VAL A 403 -2.81 9.99 12.12
C VAL A 403 -1.87 11.16 12.33
N PHE A 404 -0.59 10.99 12.01
CA PHE A 404 0.34 12.10 11.83
C PHE A 404 0.30 12.54 10.36
N LYS A 405 0.04 13.82 10.12
CA LYS A 405 -0.10 14.37 8.77
C LYS A 405 0.60 15.72 8.65
N VAL A 406 1.28 15.95 7.53
CA VAL A 406 1.77 17.27 7.11
C VAL A 406 0.85 17.86 6.07
N ASN A 407 0.76 19.21 6.02
CA ASN A 407 -0.18 19.97 5.20
C ASN A 407 0.56 20.94 4.27
N GLU A 408 0.00 21.12 3.06
CA GLU A 408 0.48 22.05 2.05
C GLU A 408 -0.20 23.43 2.16
N ASP A 409 -1.47 23.46 2.56
CA ASP A 409 -2.31 24.65 2.58
C ASP A 409 -1.93 25.60 3.73
N THR A 410 -1.20 26.67 3.40
CA THR A 410 -0.73 27.68 4.35
C THR A 410 -1.85 28.53 4.96
N SER A 411 -3.08 28.47 4.44
CA SER A 411 -4.26 29.12 5.03
C SER A 411 -4.83 28.37 6.23
N LYS A 412 -4.40 27.12 6.44
CA LYS A 412 -4.86 26.28 7.53
C LYS A 412 -4.09 26.55 8.83
N PRO A 413 -4.67 26.26 9.99
CA PRO A 413 -4.05 26.55 11.28
C PRO A 413 -2.79 25.73 11.56
N TYR A 414 -2.61 24.58 10.88
CA TYR A 414 -1.49 23.68 11.12
C TYR A 414 -0.81 23.26 9.81
N GLY A 415 0.51 23.34 9.77
CA GLY A 415 1.35 22.74 8.72
C GLY A 415 1.70 21.28 9.02
N ALA A 416 1.61 20.87 10.30
CA ALA A 416 1.68 19.48 10.74
C ALA A 416 0.75 19.23 11.93
N GLN A 417 0.16 18.06 12.03
CA GLN A 417 -0.78 17.72 13.09
C GLN A 417 -0.83 16.22 13.38
N VAL A 418 -1.30 15.91 14.59
CA VAL A 418 -1.76 14.57 14.97
C VAL A 418 -3.26 14.65 15.27
N HIS A 419 -4.02 13.70 14.74
CA HIS A 419 -5.44 13.57 15.03
C HIS A 419 -5.83 12.13 15.30
N ASP A 420 -6.95 11.94 15.97
CA ASP A 420 -7.60 10.67 16.22
C ASP A 420 -8.11 10.07 14.91
N ALA A 421 -7.72 8.85 14.62
CA ALA A 421 -8.03 8.22 13.33
C ALA A 421 -9.51 7.81 13.19
N ALA A 422 -10.24 7.59 14.29
CA ALA A 422 -11.65 7.23 14.26
C ALA A 422 -12.57 8.43 14.07
N THR A 423 -12.19 9.59 14.64
CA THR A 423 -13.09 10.75 14.75
C THR A 423 -12.63 11.99 13.99
N GLY A 424 -11.35 12.03 13.59
CA GLY A 424 -10.72 13.21 13.01
C GLY A 424 -10.47 14.34 14.02
N GLN A 425 -10.67 14.10 15.33
CA GLN A 425 -10.37 15.10 16.36
C GLN A 425 -8.88 15.42 16.37
N ILE A 426 -8.54 16.68 16.10
CA ILE A 426 -7.14 17.12 16.17
C ILE A 426 -6.71 17.13 17.63
N LEU A 427 -5.68 16.33 17.94
CA LEU A 427 -5.11 16.20 19.28
C LEU A 427 -4.12 17.35 19.53
N TRP A 428 -3.32 17.69 18.54
CA TRP A 428 -2.43 18.85 18.55
C TRP A 428 -1.94 19.15 17.12
N GLY A 429 -1.35 20.34 16.92
CA GLY A 429 -0.74 20.72 15.64
C GLY A 429 0.24 21.87 15.78
N VAL A 430 1.06 22.06 14.75
CA VAL A 430 2.08 23.11 14.64
C VAL A 430 1.81 23.95 13.42
N TYR A 431 1.70 25.26 13.59
CA TYR A 431 1.64 26.19 12.47
C TYR A 431 3.05 26.39 11.87
N THR A 432 3.18 26.22 10.55
CA THR A 432 4.45 26.37 9.84
C THR A 432 4.47 27.58 8.91
N GLY A 433 3.31 28.05 8.45
CA GLY A 433 3.20 29.18 7.51
C GLY A 433 3.75 28.90 6.10
N THR A 434 4.11 27.65 5.83
CA THR A 434 4.64 27.17 4.54
C THR A 434 4.19 25.75 4.31
N ASP A 435 4.28 25.30 3.05
CA ASP A 435 4.18 23.88 2.72
C ASP A 435 5.23 23.09 3.51
N THR A 436 4.77 22.10 4.29
CA THR A 436 5.66 21.30 5.15
C THR A 436 6.32 20.17 4.36
N GLY A 437 5.69 19.72 3.30
CA GLY A 437 6.19 18.75 2.34
C GLY A 437 6.28 17.34 2.91
N ARG A 438 7.27 17.06 3.76
CA ARG A 438 7.56 15.70 4.24
C ARG A 438 7.53 15.63 5.75
N GLY A 439 7.29 14.42 6.25
CA GLY A 439 7.32 14.12 7.65
C GLY A 439 7.34 12.62 7.88
N MET A 440 7.73 12.21 9.07
CA MET A 440 7.87 10.83 9.48
C MET A 440 7.32 10.62 10.89
N ALA A 441 6.81 9.43 11.17
CA ALA A 441 6.43 8.94 12.49
C ALA A 441 7.12 7.59 12.74
N ALA A 442 7.86 7.49 13.82
CA ALA A 442 8.51 6.24 14.27
C ALA A 442 9.02 6.38 15.70
N ASP A 443 9.11 5.30 16.43
CA ASP A 443 9.83 5.28 17.71
C ASP A 443 11.33 5.29 17.44
N ILE A 444 11.99 6.39 17.81
CA ILE A 444 13.45 6.60 17.69
C ILE A 444 14.10 7.07 19.00
N ASP A 445 13.31 7.25 20.05
CA ASP A 445 13.77 7.77 21.35
C ASP A 445 13.08 7.10 22.54
N PRO A 446 13.68 6.05 23.13
CA PRO A 446 13.07 5.25 24.20
C PRO A 446 12.82 6.00 25.51
N ARG A 447 13.20 7.28 25.59
CA ARG A 447 12.96 8.13 26.77
C ARG A 447 11.51 8.62 26.84
N TYR A 448 10.77 8.53 25.74
CA TYR A 448 9.39 8.98 25.63
C TYR A 448 8.50 7.81 25.19
N PRO A 449 7.35 7.60 25.83
CA PRO A 449 6.42 6.55 25.39
C PRO A 449 5.77 6.86 24.05
N GLY A 450 5.77 5.90 23.14
CA GLY A 450 5.16 6.02 21.82
C GLY A 450 6.10 6.56 20.77
N ALA A 451 5.59 6.74 19.55
CA ALA A 451 6.39 7.21 18.44
C ALA A 451 6.80 8.68 18.59
N GLU A 452 7.95 9.03 18.01
CA GLU A 452 8.24 10.41 17.67
C GLU A 452 7.66 10.74 16.30
N VAL A 453 7.34 12.04 16.12
CA VAL A 453 6.95 12.59 14.84
C VAL A 453 7.83 13.80 14.51
N TRP A 454 8.24 13.92 13.24
CA TRP A 454 9.09 15.04 12.84
C TRP A 454 8.85 15.43 11.38
N ALA A 455 9.14 16.70 11.14
CA ALA A 455 9.15 17.29 9.82
C ALA A 455 10.06 18.53 9.80
N GLY A 456 10.32 19.03 8.62
CA GLY A 456 10.97 20.33 8.42
C GLY A 456 10.09 21.51 8.78
N SER A 457 10.40 22.67 8.21
CA SER A 457 9.56 23.88 8.26
C SER A 457 9.18 24.35 9.68
N GLY A 458 10.04 24.07 10.68
CA GLY A 458 9.81 24.47 12.08
C GLY A 458 8.96 23.51 12.92
N VAL A 459 8.56 22.37 12.39
CA VAL A 459 7.88 21.32 13.17
C VAL A 459 8.83 20.75 14.22
N GLY A 460 10.07 20.42 13.83
CA GLY A 460 11.07 19.80 14.70
C GLY A 460 10.78 18.32 14.96
N LEU A 461 11.46 17.74 15.94
CA LEU A 461 11.25 16.40 16.48
C LEU A 461 10.35 16.52 17.72
N ARG A 462 9.26 15.79 17.75
CA ARG A 462 8.27 15.82 18.85
C ARG A 462 7.84 14.43 19.26
N THR A 463 7.43 14.28 20.51
CA THR A 463 6.67 13.11 20.94
C THR A 463 5.33 13.05 20.23
N ILE A 464 4.70 11.87 20.20
CA ILE A 464 3.34 11.72 19.67
C ILE A 464 2.30 12.61 20.39
N THR A 465 2.59 13.03 21.60
CA THR A 465 1.72 13.94 22.38
C THR A 465 2.00 15.43 22.12
N GLY A 466 2.94 15.75 21.21
CA GLY A 466 3.22 17.11 20.75
C GLY A 466 4.34 17.85 21.50
N GLN A 467 4.95 17.25 22.53
CA GLN A 467 6.08 17.87 23.24
C GLN A 467 7.28 17.99 22.30
N LEU A 468 7.86 19.18 22.21
CA LEU A 468 9.06 19.42 21.42
C LEU A 468 10.28 18.79 22.12
N ILE A 469 10.95 17.87 21.42
CA ILE A 469 12.21 17.22 21.87
C ILE A 469 13.40 18.03 21.33
N SER A 470 13.37 18.36 20.04
CA SER A 470 14.43 19.11 19.38
C SER A 470 13.87 19.98 18.24
N SER A 471 14.37 21.20 18.12
CA SER A 471 14.07 22.07 16.97
C SER A 471 14.77 21.61 15.67
N THR A 472 15.80 20.75 15.81
CA THR A 472 16.52 20.14 14.70
C THR A 472 16.12 18.66 14.62
N PRO A 473 15.22 18.30 13.69
CA PRO A 473 14.80 16.89 13.52
C PRO A 473 15.87 16.09 12.78
N PRO A 474 15.75 14.74 12.73
CA PRO A 474 16.50 13.91 11.80
C PRO A 474 16.34 14.44 10.36
N SER A 475 17.42 14.39 9.57
CA SER A 475 17.39 14.84 8.16
C SER A 475 16.60 13.90 7.25
N SER A 476 16.53 12.62 7.59
CA SER A 476 15.69 11.62 6.92
C SER A 476 14.24 11.81 7.36
N GLN A 477 13.33 12.06 6.41
CA GLN A 477 11.93 12.42 6.69
C GLN A 477 10.92 11.65 5.83
N ASN A 478 11.38 10.58 5.14
CA ASN A 478 10.51 9.84 4.22
C ASN A 478 10.24 8.40 4.66
N PHE A 479 11.26 7.69 5.15
CA PHE A 479 11.17 6.28 5.48
C PHE A 479 11.86 5.97 6.80
N GLY A 480 11.41 4.91 7.44
CA GLY A 480 12.06 4.23 8.56
C GLY A 480 11.98 2.73 8.34
N ILE A 481 12.88 1.97 8.94
CA ILE A 481 13.01 0.52 8.78
C ILE A 481 13.35 -0.12 10.13
N TRP A 482 12.75 -1.25 10.48
CA TRP A 482 13.21 -2.07 11.60
C TRP A 482 14.37 -2.93 11.12
N TRP A 483 15.59 -2.58 11.54
CA TRP A 483 16.81 -3.14 10.96
C TRP A 483 17.73 -3.80 11.98
N ASP A 484 18.13 -3.12 13.03
CA ASP A 484 19.11 -3.66 13.99
C ASP A 484 18.48 -4.60 15.02
N GLY A 485 19.13 -4.84 16.15
CA GLY A 485 18.69 -5.83 17.13
C GLY A 485 17.69 -5.34 18.17
N ASP A 486 17.38 -4.04 18.21
CA ASP A 486 16.41 -3.45 19.15
C ASP A 486 15.06 -3.15 18.50
N LEU A 487 14.15 -2.45 19.19
CA LEU A 487 12.80 -2.14 18.70
C LEU A 487 12.67 -0.74 18.10
N LEU A 488 13.70 0.12 18.27
CA LEU A 488 13.68 1.46 17.69
C LEU A 488 13.82 1.38 16.17
N ARG A 489 13.09 2.23 15.48
CA ARG A 489 13.09 2.22 14.01
C ARG A 489 14.25 3.04 13.47
N GLU A 490 15.03 2.50 12.55
CA GLU A 490 16.12 3.19 11.87
C GLU A 490 15.60 4.11 10.78
N LEU A 491 16.41 5.12 10.46
CA LEU A 491 16.18 6.08 9.40
C LEU A 491 16.60 5.47 8.06
N LEU A 492 15.65 5.31 7.13
CA LEU A 492 15.90 4.83 5.78
C LEU A 492 15.84 6.02 4.81
N ASP A 493 16.90 6.26 4.05
CA ASP A 493 17.00 7.39 3.13
C ASP A 493 18.13 7.14 2.13
N HIS A 494 18.66 8.18 1.52
CA HIS A 494 19.77 8.13 0.58
C HIS A 494 20.84 9.22 0.84
N VAL A 495 22.01 9.02 0.24
CA VAL A 495 23.00 10.08 0.05
C VAL A 495 22.77 10.69 -1.32
N TRP A 496 22.13 11.87 -1.35
CA TRP A 496 21.75 12.52 -2.60
C TRP A 496 22.92 13.28 -3.23
N SER A 497 23.10 13.10 -4.55
CA SER A 497 24.01 13.87 -5.39
C SER A 497 23.21 14.78 -6.32
N GLY A 498 23.08 16.05 -6.01
CA GLY A 498 22.35 17.00 -6.85
C GLY A 498 22.96 17.19 -8.23
N SER A 499 24.28 17.04 -8.38
CA SER A 499 24.98 17.14 -9.68
C SER A 499 24.71 15.92 -10.58
N ALA A 500 24.55 14.75 -10.00
CA ALA A 500 24.26 13.50 -10.74
C ALA A 500 22.77 13.22 -10.84
N GLY A 501 21.91 13.84 -10.01
CA GLY A 501 20.47 13.59 -9.95
C GLY A 501 20.10 12.20 -9.43
N VAL A 502 20.97 11.59 -8.59
CA VAL A 502 20.80 10.25 -8.05
C VAL A 502 21.14 10.21 -6.55
N GLY A 503 20.60 9.21 -5.85
CA GLY A 503 20.89 8.99 -4.44
C GLY A 503 21.27 7.55 -4.14
N VAL A 504 22.35 7.32 -3.40
CA VAL A 504 22.76 6.00 -2.91
C VAL A 504 22.02 5.69 -1.63
N GLY A 505 21.32 4.56 -1.56
CA GLY A 505 20.54 4.15 -0.39
C GLY A 505 21.38 4.04 0.89
N LYS A 506 20.79 4.41 2.02
CA LYS A 506 21.44 4.35 3.34
C LYS A 506 20.44 3.97 4.44
N ILE A 507 20.98 3.35 5.51
CA ILE A 507 20.29 3.15 6.79
C ILE A 507 21.13 3.77 7.89
N GLU A 508 20.49 4.54 8.79
CA GLU A 508 21.15 5.25 9.88
C GLU A 508 20.37 5.07 11.19
N LYS A 509 21.10 4.90 12.28
CA LYS A 509 20.56 4.89 13.65
C LYS A 509 20.57 6.30 14.23
N TRP A 510 19.43 6.75 14.74
CA TRP A 510 19.35 7.99 15.51
C TRP A 510 19.93 7.81 16.91
N ASN A 511 20.84 8.70 17.31
CA ASN A 511 21.33 8.75 18.68
C ASN A 511 20.53 9.81 19.45
N TYR A 512 19.54 9.37 20.18
CA TYR A 512 18.62 10.23 20.92
C TYR A 512 19.30 11.05 22.05
N ASN A 513 20.51 10.67 22.52
CA ASN A 513 21.25 11.45 23.52
C ASN A 513 22.00 12.62 22.92
N THR A 514 22.46 12.50 21.69
CA THR A 514 23.32 13.52 21.04
C THR A 514 22.65 14.25 19.89
N GLY A 515 21.53 13.73 19.35
CA GLY A 515 20.89 14.22 18.13
C GLY A 515 21.73 13.98 16.87
N ALA A 516 22.67 13.05 16.92
CA ALA A 516 23.48 12.63 15.77
C ALA A 516 22.96 11.34 15.15
N VAL A 517 23.44 11.00 13.96
CA VAL A 517 23.16 9.71 13.30
C VAL A 517 24.42 8.87 13.18
N SER A 518 24.27 7.56 13.28
CA SER A 518 25.30 6.57 13.01
C SER A 518 24.94 5.78 11.76
N ARG A 519 25.83 5.68 10.79
CA ARG A 519 25.62 4.94 9.54
C ARG A 519 25.70 3.44 9.82
N LEU A 520 24.62 2.70 9.57
CA LEU A 520 24.53 1.24 9.63
C LEU A 520 24.81 0.60 8.28
N LEU A 521 24.22 1.18 7.20
CA LEU A 521 24.39 0.68 5.85
C LEU A 521 24.58 1.82 4.85
N THR A 522 25.49 1.64 3.89
CA THR A 522 25.54 2.38 2.62
C THR A 522 25.41 1.36 1.49
N ALA A 523 24.35 1.44 0.72
CA ALA A 523 24.02 0.51 -0.35
C ALA A 523 24.80 0.85 -1.64
N THR A 524 26.13 0.77 -1.56
CA THR A 524 27.03 1.13 -2.68
C THR A 524 26.70 0.34 -3.94
N GLY A 525 26.68 1.01 -5.10
CA GLY A 525 26.33 0.41 -6.39
C GLY A 525 24.83 0.31 -6.64
N THR A 526 24.02 0.95 -5.79
CA THR A 526 22.58 1.06 -5.97
C THR A 526 22.10 2.51 -5.96
N TYR A 527 20.94 2.75 -6.53
CA TYR A 527 20.25 4.04 -6.47
C TYR A 527 18.83 3.90 -5.93
N SER A 528 18.42 4.91 -5.17
CA SER A 528 17.03 5.13 -4.76
C SER A 528 16.19 5.64 -5.94
N ASN A 529 14.88 5.63 -5.76
CA ASN A 529 13.89 6.11 -6.72
C ASN A 529 13.35 7.50 -6.34
N ASN A 530 12.56 8.07 -7.22
CA ASN A 530 11.75 9.27 -7.00
C ASN A 530 12.55 10.53 -6.61
N SER A 531 13.74 10.70 -7.24
CA SER A 531 14.58 11.90 -7.09
C SER A 531 14.94 12.16 -5.62
N THR A 532 14.78 13.39 -5.14
CA THR A 532 15.11 13.79 -3.76
C THR A 532 14.26 13.12 -2.67
N LYS A 533 13.25 12.31 -3.02
CA LYS A 533 12.44 11.58 -2.04
C LYS A 533 13.16 10.38 -1.42
N GLY A 534 14.18 9.82 -2.10
CA GLY A 534 15.02 8.77 -1.54
C GLY A 534 14.31 7.45 -1.30
N THR A 535 13.26 7.13 -2.08
CA THR A 535 12.45 5.94 -1.87
C THR A 535 13.18 4.69 -2.35
N PRO A 536 13.10 3.55 -1.62
CA PRO A 536 13.51 2.25 -2.15
C PRO A 536 12.57 1.79 -3.27
N SER A 537 12.91 0.72 -3.98
CA SER A 537 11.92 0.04 -4.83
C SER A 537 10.82 -0.61 -3.98
N LEU A 538 11.19 -1.19 -2.84
CA LEU A 538 10.27 -1.74 -1.85
C LEU A 538 10.99 -1.89 -0.50
N GLN A 539 10.26 -1.73 0.60
CA GLN A 539 10.65 -2.08 1.95
C GLN A 539 9.54 -2.93 2.58
N ALA A 540 9.88 -4.10 3.08
CA ALA A 540 8.95 -4.97 3.80
C ALA A 540 9.68 -6.11 4.50
N ASP A 541 9.01 -6.83 5.42
CA ASP A 541 9.41 -8.12 5.99
C ASP A 541 9.22 -9.23 4.93
N LEU A 542 10.23 -9.39 4.07
CA LEU A 542 10.15 -10.29 2.92
C LEU A 542 10.68 -11.70 3.20
N ILE A 543 11.68 -11.83 4.08
CA ILE A 543 12.37 -13.07 4.43
C ILE A 543 12.95 -12.97 5.84
N GLY A 544 13.37 -14.09 6.41
CA GLY A 544 14.03 -14.06 7.74
C GLY A 544 13.06 -13.89 8.89
N ASP A 545 13.46 -13.12 9.89
CA ASP A 545 12.61 -12.80 11.04
C ASP A 545 11.72 -11.58 10.76
N TRP A 546 11.06 -11.04 11.76
CA TRP A 546 10.10 -9.93 11.65
C TRP A 546 10.70 -8.60 11.15
N ARG A 547 12.04 -8.47 11.09
CA ARG A 547 12.69 -7.24 10.63
C ARG A 547 12.60 -7.13 9.11
N GLU A 548 12.67 -5.89 8.66
CA GLU A 548 12.37 -5.56 7.26
C GLU A 548 13.60 -5.70 6.36
N GLU A 549 13.36 -6.12 5.14
CA GLU A 549 14.29 -6.02 4.02
C GLU A 549 14.04 -4.76 3.21
N VAL A 550 15.06 -4.39 2.42
CA VAL A 550 14.94 -3.27 1.48
C VAL A 550 15.51 -3.65 0.12
N LEU A 551 14.72 -3.33 -0.92
CA LEU A 551 15.08 -3.49 -2.32
C LEU A 551 15.49 -2.15 -2.91
N TRP A 552 16.73 -2.06 -3.44
CA TRP A 552 17.17 -0.96 -4.29
C TRP A 552 17.60 -1.49 -5.66
N ARG A 553 17.34 -0.71 -6.72
CA ARG A 553 17.89 -1.01 -8.05
C ARG A 553 19.39 -0.79 -8.08
N THR A 554 20.13 -1.59 -8.87
CA THR A 554 21.51 -1.28 -9.20
C THR A 554 21.60 -0.03 -10.10
N GLU A 555 22.74 0.63 -10.12
CA GLU A 555 22.96 1.88 -10.88
C GLU A 555 22.55 1.74 -12.35
N ASP A 556 22.84 0.58 -12.97
CA ASP A 556 22.49 0.25 -14.35
C ASP A 556 21.07 -0.29 -14.53
N SER A 557 20.35 -0.54 -13.41
CA SER A 557 19.04 -1.18 -13.38
C SER A 557 19.02 -2.57 -14.06
N THR A 558 20.09 -3.33 -14.00
CA THR A 558 20.13 -4.72 -14.46
C THR A 558 19.78 -5.71 -13.34
N LYS A 559 19.67 -5.23 -12.11
CA LYS A 559 19.32 -6.03 -10.93
C LYS A 559 18.52 -5.19 -9.93
N LEU A 560 17.71 -5.88 -9.13
CA LEU A 560 17.33 -5.42 -7.79
C LEU A 560 18.30 -6.04 -6.78
N ARG A 561 18.69 -5.27 -5.79
CA ARG A 561 19.51 -5.74 -4.68
C ARG A 561 18.68 -5.76 -3.42
N LEU A 562 18.43 -6.95 -2.90
CA LEU A 562 17.71 -7.22 -1.67
C LEU A 562 18.70 -7.25 -0.51
N TYR A 563 18.61 -6.27 0.39
CA TYR A 563 19.39 -6.24 1.63
C TYR A 563 18.58 -6.80 2.78
N THR A 564 19.22 -7.60 3.62
CA THR A 564 18.70 -8.09 4.91
C THR A 564 19.67 -7.77 6.03
N THR A 565 19.17 -7.70 7.27
CA THR A 565 20.01 -7.52 8.45
C THR A 565 20.73 -8.79 8.85
N THR A 566 21.83 -8.66 9.60
CA THR A 566 22.57 -9.79 10.19
C THR A 566 22.80 -9.61 11.69
N ASP A 567 22.16 -8.62 12.28
CA ASP A 567 22.25 -8.36 13.71
C ASP A 567 21.40 -9.37 14.50
N VAL A 568 21.94 -9.89 15.59
CA VAL A 568 21.17 -10.79 16.47
C VAL A 568 20.17 -9.97 17.26
N THR A 569 18.90 -10.44 17.27
CA THR A 569 17.85 -9.85 18.12
C THR A 569 17.33 -10.88 19.11
N ALA A 570 17.00 -10.41 20.33
CA ALA A 570 16.31 -11.18 21.36
C ALA A 570 14.77 -11.06 21.23
N TYR A 571 14.28 -10.17 20.38
CA TYR A 571 12.85 -9.99 20.17
C TYR A 571 12.30 -11.03 19.22
N ARG A 572 11.12 -11.53 19.55
CA ARG A 572 10.42 -12.56 18.82
C ARG A 572 9.01 -12.10 18.54
N LEU A 573 8.76 -11.73 17.29
CA LEU A 573 7.48 -11.28 16.80
C LEU A 573 6.97 -12.22 15.69
N TYR A 574 5.67 -12.22 15.47
CA TYR A 574 5.11 -12.76 14.23
C TYR A 574 5.65 -11.98 13.02
N THR A 575 5.74 -12.63 11.86
CA THR A 575 6.06 -11.91 10.63
C THR A 575 5.07 -10.75 10.47
N LEU A 576 5.61 -9.55 10.20
CA LEU A 576 4.78 -8.36 10.02
C LEU A 576 3.86 -8.48 8.80
N MET A 577 4.21 -9.35 7.85
CA MET A 577 3.35 -9.65 6.69
C MET A 577 2.05 -10.38 7.07
N HIS A 578 1.92 -10.87 8.29
CA HIS A 578 0.67 -11.39 8.85
C HIS A 578 -0.06 -10.39 9.78
N ASP A 579 0.47 -9.18 9.94
CA ASP A 579 -0.30 -8.04 10.45
C ASP A 579 -1.05 -7.41 9.27
N ALA A 580 -2.38 -7.33 9.36
CA ALA A 580 -3.21 -6.90 8.23
C ALA A 580 -2.91 -5.45 7.82
N VAL A 581 -2.74 -4.51 8.76
CA VAL A 581 -2.44 -3.10 8.46
C VAL A 581 -1.09 -2.99 7.77
N TYR A 582 -0.08 -3.71 8.28
CA TYR A 582 1.25 -3.73 7.68
C TYR A 582 1.23 -4.31 6.26
N ARG A 583 0.59 -5.47 6.06
CA ARG A 583 0.53 -6.13 4.74
C ARG A 583 -0.22 -5.28 3.71
N LEU A 584 -1.31 -4.60 4.12
CA LEU A 584 -2.01 -3.65 3.26
C LEU A 584 -1.10 -2.47 2.89
N ALA A 585 -0.34 -1.93 3.86
CA ALA A 585 0.59 -0.84 3.61
C ALA A 585 1.71 -1.23 2.63
N VAL A 586 2.20 -2.47 2.67
CA VAL A 586 3.13 -2.99 1.65
C VAL A 586 2.49 -3.00 0.26
N ALA A 587 1.21 -3.36 0.13
CA ALA A 587 0.52 -3.38 -1.15
C ALA A 587 0.35 -1.98 -1.77
N TRP A 588 0.10 -0.94 -0.97
CA TRP A 588 -0.04 0.44 -1.46
C TRP A 588 1.23 1.29 -1.30
N GLN A 589 2.36 0.75 -0.81
CA GLN A 589 3.62 1.49 -0.63
C GLN A 589 4.09 2.19 -1.91
N ASN A 590 3.90 1.56 -3.07
CA ASN A 590 4.30 2.07 -4.38
C ASN A 590 3.41 3.22 -4.91
N VAL A 591 2.37 3.63 -4.18
CA VAL A 591 1.33 4.53 -4.68
C VAL A 591 1.73 5.99 -4.47
N ALA A 592 1.84 6.74 -5.57
CA ALA A 592 2.18 8.18 -5.64
C ALA A 592 3.42 8.56 -4.82
N TYR A 593 3.26 9.12 -3.61
CA TYR A 593 4.38 9.39 -2.72
C TYR A 593 4.50 8.24 -1.71
N ASN A 594 5.45 7.35 -1.99
CA ASN A 594 5.72 6.16 -1.20
C ASN A 594 5.93 6.50 0.29
N GLN A 595 5.32 5.71 1.17
CA GLN A 595 5.44 5.81 2.63
C GLN A 595 5.82 4.44 3.20
N PRO A 596 6.56 4.39 4.34
CA PRO A 596 6.88 3.11 4.97
C PRO A 596 5.64 2.44 5.55
N PRO A 597 5.59 1.09 5.59
CA PRO A 597 4.50 0.38 6.23
C PRO A 597 4.53 0.56 7.75
N HIS A 598 3.37 0.52 8.38
CA HIS A 598 3.16 0.54 9.82
C HIS A 598 2.31 -0.65 10.27
N THR A 599 2.48 -1.09 11.53
CA THR A 599 1.72 -2.19 12.12
C THR A 599 0.37 -1.73 12.67
N SER A 600 -0.52 -2.69 12.95
CA SER A 600 -1.80 -2.46 13.63
C SER A 600 -1.65 -2.17 15.13
N TYR A 601 -0.46 -2.31 15.68
CA TYR A 601 -0.12 -2.10 17.08
C TYR A 601 1.16 -1.27 17.19
N PHE A 602 1.38 -0.65 18.32
CA PHE A 602 2.64 0.07 18.58
C PHE A 602 3.81 -0.93 18.58
N LEU A 603 4.73 -0.77 17.64
CA LEU A 603 5.98 -1.52 17.57
C LEU A 603 7.14 -0.58 17.86
N GLY A 604 7.68 -0.67 19.07
CA GLY A 604 8.71 0.22 19.59
C GLY A 604 9.13 -0.15 21.01
N ASP A 605 9.99 0.66 21.61
CA ASP A 605 10.46 0.43 23.00
C ASP A 605 9.29 0.55 23.99
N GLY A 606 9.26 -0.36 24.95
CA GLY A 606 8.18 -0.40 25.93
C GLY A 606 6.83 -0.91 25.41
N MET A 607 6.76 -1.44 24.20
CA MET A 607 5.53 -2.02 23.64
C MET A 607 4.99 -3.15 24.51
N SER A 608 3.67 -3.31 24.52
CA SER A 608 3.00 -4.51 25.05
C SER A 608 3.33 -5.73 24.18
N THR A 609 3.08 -6.94 24.70
CA THR A 609 3.14 -8.16 23.86
C THR A 609 2.21 -7.96 22.65
N PRO A 610 2.71 -8.06 21.41
CA PRO A 610 1.88 -7.92 20.21
C PRO A 610 0.74 -8.93 20.20
N PRO A 611 -0.44 -8.56 19.69
CA PRO A 611 -1.54 -9.50 19.53
C PRO A 611 -1.15 -10.62 18.56
N ALA A 612 -1.68 -11.82 18.77
CA ALA A 612 -1.64 -12.83 17.72
C ALA A 612 -2.50 -12.36 16.53
N PRO A 613 -2.00 -12.48 15.28
CA PRO A 613 -2.78 -12.11 14.11
C PRO A 613 -4.11 -12.87 14.03
N SER A 614 -5.22 -12.15 13.86
CA SER A 614 -6.53 -12.74 13.58
C SER A 614 -6.65 -12.99 12.09
N MET A 615 -6.27 -14.20 11.64
CA MET A 615 -6.16 -14.49 10.22
C MET A 615 -6.47 -15.95 9.89
N TYR A 616 -6.76 -16.20 8.62
CA TYR A 616 -6.73 -17.53 8.03
C TYR A 616 -6.00 -17.50 6.69
N THR A 617 -5.49 -18.64 6.25
CA THR A 617 -4.86 -18.78 4.93
C THR A 617 -5.75 -19.61 4.00
N THR A 618 -5.80 -19.24 2.73
CA THR A 618 -6.69 -19.83 1.73
C THR A 618 -6.26 -21.20 1.25
N LEU A 619 -4.97 -21.52 1.34
CA LEU A 619 -4.44 -22.84 1.02
C LEU A 619 -3.78 -23.47 2.25
N PRO A 620 -4.23 -24.67 2.68
CA PRO A 620 -3.47 -25.43 3.65
C PRO A 620 -2.15 -25.86 3.01
N GLN A 621 -1.02 -25.31 3.45
CA GLN A 621 0.27 -25.85 3.05
C GLN A 621 0.36 -27.30 3.51
N ALA A 622 0.67 -28.22 2.61
CA ALA A 622 0.80 -29.66 2.89
C ALA A 622 1.82 -29.99 4.01
N SER A 623 2.67 -29.04 4.37
CA SER A 623 3.68 -29.17 5.43
C SER A 623 3.22 -28.73 6.84
N PHE A 624 2.01 -28.16 7.01
CA PHE A 624 1.51 -27.62 8.28
C PHE A 624 0.14 -28.19 8.67
N THR A 625 -0.05 -29.46 8.49
CA THR A 625 -1.33 -30.19 8.58
C THR A 625 -2.11 -30.06 9.90
N GLU A 626 -1.55 -29.53 10.98
CA GLU A 626 -2.29 -29.34 12.24
C GLU A 626 -2.75 -27.89 12.47
N VAL A 627 -2.08 -26.91 11.86
CA VAL A 627 -2.53 -25.51 11.85
C VAL A 627 -3.68 -25.35 10.84
N GLY A 628 -3.61 -26.09 9.74
CA GLY A 628 -4.65 -26.14 8.70
C GLY A 628 -6.03 -26.60 9.19
N THR A 629 -6.11 -27.47 10.21
CA THR A 629 -7.40 -27.92 10.74
C THR A 629 -8.13 -26.83 11.51
N ALA A 630 -7.43 -25.98 12.26
CA ALA A 630 -8.06 -24.87 12.96
C ALA A 630 -8.51 -23.77 11.96
N ASN A 631 -7.68 -23.48 10.96
CA ASN A 631 -8.00 -22.50 9.92
C ASN A 631 -9.09 -23.01 8.95
N ALA A 632 -9.10 -24.32 8.63
CA ALA A 632 -10.16 -24.92 7.84
C ALA A 632 -11.51 -24.91 8.59
N LEU A 633 -11.50 -25.17 9.91
CA LEU A 633 -12.70 -25.09 10.75
C LEU A 633 -13.22 -23.64 10.85
N LEU A 634 -12.33 -22.64 10.92
CA LEU A 634 -12.71 -21.23 10.92
C LEU A 634 -13.26 -20.77 9.56
N ALA A 635 -12.67 -21.25 8.46
CA ALA A 635 -13.18 -21.00 7.11
C ALA A 635 -14.54 -21.70 6.86
N GLU A 636 -14.73 -22.90 7.39
CA GLU A 636 -16.01 -23.62 7.33
C GLU A 636 -17.07 -22.92 8.19
N GLN A 637 -16.67 -22.38 9.35
CA GLN A 637 -17.56 -21.61 10.21
C GLN A 637 -17.97 -20.28 9.57
N ALA A 638 -17.04 -19.58 8.91
CA ALA A 638 -17.34 -18.36 8.15
C ALA A 638 -18.27 -18.64 6.95
N ALA A 639 -18.07 -19.77 6.24
CA ALA A 639 -18.95 -20.19 5.16
C ALA A 639 -20.35 -20.59 5.65
N LEU A 640 -20.45 -21.15 6.85
CA LEU A 640 -21.74 -21.49 7.49
C LEU A 640 -22.48 -20.22 7.97
N GLU A 641 -21.76 -19.21 8.45
CA GLU A 641 -22.32 -17.91 8.82
C GLU A 641 -22.80 -17.14 7.59
N GLU A 642 -22.06 -17.19 6.46
CA GLU A 642 -22.48 -16.61 5.18
C GLU A 642 -23.74 -17.31 4.62
N ALA A 643 -23.82 -18.64 4.75
CA ALA A 643 -25.01 -19.40 4.37
C ALA A 643 -26.22 -19.12 5.26
N ALA A 644 -26.00 -18.81 6.54
CA ALA A 644 -27.05 -18.43 7.48
C ALA A 644 -27.52 -16.97 7.31
N ALA A 645 -26.68 -16.10 6.74
CA ALA A 645 -27.01 -14.71 6.45
C ALA A 645 -27.69 -14.50 5.08
N ALA A 646 -27.77 -15.53 4.24
CA ALA A 646 -28.51 -15.46 2.99
C ALA A 646 -30.00 -15.29 3.24
N PRO A 647 -30.69 -14.32 2.58
CA PRO A 647 -32.12 -14.10 2.82
C PRO A 647 -32.93 -15.35 2.49
N GLU A 648 -33.78 -15.78 3.42
CA GLU A 648 -34.72 -16.86 3.27
C GLU A 648 -35.55 -16.63 1.99
N GLN A 649 -35.42 -17.48 1.00
CA GLN A 649 -36.30 -17.46 -0.17
C GLN A 649 -37.71 -17.83 0.28
N GLU A 650 -38.66 -16.91 0.17
CA GLU A 650 -40.07 -17.19 0.38
C GLU A 650 -40.50 -18.38 -0.49
N PRO A 651 -41.23 -19.37 0.09
CA PRO A 651 -41.69 -20.48 -0.71
C PRO A 651 -42.70 -20.04 -1.77
N ALA A 652 -42.44 -20.43 -3.00
CA ALA A 652 -43.31 -20.12 -4.13
C ALA A 652 -44.73 -20.61 -3.86
N PRO A 653 -45.79 -19.82 -4.17
CA PRO A 653 -47.17 -20.22 -3.95
C PRO A 653 -47.54 -21.42 -4.82
N GLN A 654 -48.10 -22.45 -4.23
CA GLN A 654 -48.67 -23.60 -4.91
C GLN A 654 -49.86 -23.16 -5.77
N THR A 655 -49.72 -23.23 -7.08
CA THR A 655 -50.83 -23.05 -8.02
C THR A 655 -51.66 -24.30 -8.12
N GLY A 656 -52.88 -24.25 -7.61
CA GLY A 656 -53.93 -25.23 -7.94
C GLY A 656 -54.37 -25.05 -9.41
N LEU A 657 -54.57 -26.20 -10.05
CA LEU A 657 -55.14 -26.30 -11.40
C LEU A 657 -56.60 -25.83 -11.41
N GLU A 658 -56.93 -24.92 -12.31
CA GLU A 658 -58.25 -24.92 -13.00
C GLU A 658 -58.08 -24.39 -14.43
N THR A 659 -58.84 -25.04 -15.32
CA THR A 659 -58.73 -25.00 -16.77
C THR A 659 -59.62 -23.95 -17.45
N ASP A 660 -59.09 -23.35 -18.55
CA ASP A 660 -59.75 -22.91 -19.80
C ASP A 660 -60.56 -21.55 -19.80
N PRO A 661 -60.75 -20.91 -20.99
CA PRO A 661 -60.03 -20.95 -22.28
C PRO A 661 -59.56 -19.60 -22.84
N GLN A 662 -58.73 -19.68 -23.90
CA GLN A 662 -58.26 -18.57 -24.74
C GLN A 662 -59.34 -17.71 -25.41
N PRO A 663 -59.07 -16.46 -25.80
CA PRO A 663 -59.18 -16.08 -27.19
C PRO A 663 -57.93 -15.35 -27.77
N GLU A 664 -57.90 -15.44 -29.07
CA GLU A 664 -56.86 -15.08 -30.05
C GLU A 664 -56.49 -13.57 -30.14
N PRO A 665 -55.50 -13.23 -31.00
CA PRO A 665 -54.65 -12.03 -30.82
C PRO A 665 -55.19 -10.80 -31.60
N GLU A 666 -54.91 -9.61 -31.06
CA GLU A 666 -55.07 -8.38 -31.82
C GLU A 666 -53.74 -7.68 -32.13
N THR A 667 -53.74 -7.10 -33.28
CA THR A 667 -52.68 -6.59 -34.12
C THR A 667 -52.04 -5.29 -33.64
N THR A 668 -50.73 -5.17 -33.86
CA THR A 668 -49.89 -3.98 -33.78
C THR A 668 -50.31 -2.86 -34.77
N PRO A 669 -50.11 -1.60 -34.42
CA PRO A 669 -49.80 -0.59 -35.44
C PRO A 669 -48.39 0.02 -35.22
N ALA A 670 -47.80 0.36 -36.37
CA ALA A 670 -46.47 0.87 -36.61
C ALA A 670 -46.28 2.36 -36.18
N PRO A 671 -45.02 2.85 -36.11
CA PRO A 671 -44.67 4.12 -35.51
C PRO A 671 -44.88 5.33 -36.43
N GLU A 672 -45.26 6.43 -35.81
CA GLU A 672 -45.43 7.74 -36.44
C GLU A 672 -44.14 8.56 -36.44
N GLN A 673 -43.85 9.24 -37.52
CA GLN A 673 -42.67 10.03 -37.82
C GLN A 673 -42.70 11.41 -37.13
N LEU A 674 -41.53 11.86 -36.67
CA LEU A 674 -41.24 13.23 -36.23
C LEU A 674 -41.11 14.19 -37.40
N PRO A 675 -41.49 15.45 -37.30
CA PRO A 675 -41.17 16.45 -38.30
C PRO A 675 -39.82 17.13 -38.08
N ASP A 676 -39.14 17.29 -39.20
CA ASP A 676 -37.93 18.03 -39.47
C ASP A 676 -38.15 19.55 -39.23
N ASN A 677 -37.16 20.22 -38.61
CA ASN A 677 -37.02 21.67 -38.71
C ASN A 677 -35.55 22.06 -38.85
N SER A 678 -35.20 22.34 -40.08
CA SER A 678 -33.93 22.89 -40.53
C SER A 678 -33.82 24.40 -40.26
N VAL A 679 -32.65 24.78 -39.75
CA VAL A 679 -31.74 25.92 -40.02
C VAL A 679 -32.30 27.26 -40.50
N PRO A 680 -31.78 28.41 -40.05
CA PRO A 680 -30.78 29.04 -40.89
C PRO A 680 -29.52 29.60 -40.23
N THR A 681 -28.44 29.51 -40.99
CA THR A 681 -27.14 30.13 -40.82
C THR A 681 -27.16 31.64 -41.05
N GLY A 682 -26.29 32.36 -40.31
CA GLY A 682 -25.85 33.70 -40.63
C GLY A 682 -24.69 34.13 -39.72
N PRO A 683 -23.66 34.76 -40.30
CA PRO A 683 -22.37 34.94 -39.63
C PRO A 683 -22.31 36.25 -38.84
N VAL A 684 -21.55 36.30 -37.74
CA VAL A 684 -21.10 37.55 -37.10
C VAL A 684 -19.61 37.47 -36.74
N ASP A 685 -18.94 38.47 -37.15
CA ASP A 685 -17.53 38.85 -37.16
C ASP A 685 -16.92 39.00 -35.77
N PRO A 686 -15.59 38.80 -35.62
CA PRO A 686 -14.90 38.87 -34.36
C PRO A 686 -14.26 40.26 -34.13
N SER A 687 -14.56 40.91 -33.05
CA SER A 687 -13.65 41.88 -32.44
C SER A 687 -14.14 42.31 -31.04
N ALA A 688 -13.33 42.14 -30.06
CA ALA A 688 -12.95 43.10 -29.07
C ALA A 688 -12.54 42.47 -27.73
N ALA A 689 -11.27 42.69 -27.48
CA ALA A 689 -10.69 43.19 -26.26
C ALA A 689 -10.46 42.22 -25.08
N ALA A 690 -9.18 41.97 -25.00
CA ALA A 690 -8.40 41.60 -23.82
C ALA A 690 -8.74 42.41 -22.54
N GLN A 691 -8.69 41.68 -21.37
CA GLN A 691 -7.92 42.19 -20.21
C GLN A 691 -7.82 41.13 -19.12
N ALA A 692 -6.56 40.80 -18.86
CA ALA A 692 -5.91 40.61 -17.57
C ALA A 692 -6.28 39.39 -16.71
N ALA A 693 -5.42 38.39 -16.81
CA ALA A 693 -5.11 37.46 -15.73
C ALA A 693 -4.00 38.06 -14.85
N PRO A 694 -3.93 37.75 -13.56
CA PRO A 694 -2.63 37.73 -12.86
C PRO A 694 -2.16 36.27 -12.74
N GLY A 695 -1.01 36.00 -13.37
CA GLY A 695 -0.28 34.77 -13.20
C GLY A 695 0.34 34.71 -11.82
N ALA A 696 0.19 33.57 -11.15
CA ALA A 696 1.05 33.17 -10.05
C ALA A 696 2.21 32.36 -10.65
N ALA A 697 3.37 32.94 -10.70
CA ALA A 697 4.60 32.28 -11.07
C ALA A 697 5.05 31.37 -9.94
N MET A 698 5.11 30.09 -10.20
CA MET A 698 5.78 29.12 -9.37
C MET A 698 7.29 29.29 -9.57
N ARG A 699 7.95 29.97 -8.65
CA ARG A 699 9.41 30.03 -8.57
C ARG A 699 9.94 28.72 -8.01
N ALA A 700 10.71 28.00 -8.82
CA ALA A 700 11.63 26.97 -8.34
C ALA A 700 12.70 27.65 -7.46
N LEU A 701 12.70 27.33 -6.17
CA LEU A 701 13.77 27.72 -5.25
C LEU A 701 14.94 26.75 -5.42
N LEU A 702 15.90 27.15 -6.25
CA LEU A 702 17.27 26.67 -6.16
C LEU A 702 17.93 27.36 -4.96
N GLY A 703 18.01 26.67 -3.83
CA GLY A 703 18.80 27.11 -2.69
C GLY A 703 20.28 26.93 -3.00
N GLN A 704 21.00 28.03 -3.19
CA GLN A 704 22.46 28.08 -3.17
C GLN A 704 22.93 27.85 -1.71
N ALA A 705 23.66 26.80 -1.47
CA ALA A 705 24.49 26.66 -0.29
C ALA A 705 25.86 27.25 -0.59
N ALA A 706 26.25 28.30 0.13
CA ALA A 706 27.60 28.80 0.15
C ALA A 706 28.50 27.86 0.98
N PRO A 707 29.82 27.76 0.65
CA PRO A 707 30.74 26.92 1.40
C PRO A 707 31.22 27.66 2.64
N ILE A 708 31.21 26.96 3.78
CA ILE A 708 31.99 27.32 4.97
C ILE A 708 33.08 26.28 5.15
N LEU A 709 34.29 26.76 5.35
CA LEU A 709 35.56 26.08 5.59
C LEU A 709 35.52 24.94 6.59
#